data_3f0a44485f884057301d321e569cb054
#
_entry.id   3f0a44485f884057301d321e569cb054
#
_cell.length_a   1.000
_cell.length_b   1.000
_cell.length_c   1.000
_cell.angle_alpha   90.00
_cell.angle_beta   90.00
_cell.angle_gamma   90.00
#
_symmetry.space_group_name_H-M   'P 1'
#
loop_
_entity.id
_entity.type
_entity.pdbx_description
1 polymer ?
#
loop_
_entity_poly.entity_id
_entity_poly.type
_entity_poly.pdbx_seq_one_letter_code
_entity_poly.pdbx_strand_id
1 'polypeptide(L)'
;MFTHIKLSFAAIGGALRRSAVALTMLSAIATAMPAHGEVYVSSGSADADTLRGVTLDEVTVRRGREHYSKRNNPAVDFVNRIRNARKLGDPRRHPFYGYRKYEKIAIGINNFNVNPTDTVPKGRFGFLREHVDTSDVTGLPILPLSVKEKVSDIVYRRDPEAEKQIVQGRRQVGVDEFADLANVQTVVEDVFREVDLYQDNIPLMRNRFVSPLSAIGPDFYRYYLTDTAMVDGVKCVVLSFAPRNPATFGFLGRLYVEEGDTTMFVRKVDMGVSPTINLNFVDRLRVLQTFRKAPDGSRLKTIDDLNVDFSVLPGMPEIYARRTSAYDGHTFDTPSEEYAALLDSEGSVFEVGGVAERDSLYWADARRVRTGYNERRIDELMMRLRAVPLYRYCETALRIFVKGYVGTAKKDSKFNIGPLNTFVSYNSVEGLRLRAGGVTTANLSPHLFARGYAAYGFRDHRWKYNAELEYSFNRKKYHASEFPVHSITAQQRFDTDQLGQRYLFTNADNMFLALKRGDNHLIAYRRDTRLKYKIELKNNFSFALDAGLKRMEGGPWMQFVRPDGAVLGHYNQLELSATLRYAPGEKFMQTTSERISVNRDAPVLQLSYLYIPKGVWGAPWGVNRTEFSVEKRLWLSAFGYVDVMAKVGHVWSKSAFPDLSYPNANLSYTIQRESFSLLNPLEFIADTYGEWYVTYRANGLLLDRIPLIKKLKLREVVGFRGWIGRLSRRNRPQAGTADGSLLLFPEGGAVADMHGTPYMEITGGLDNIFRILRVECVWRLTYRDVPASERFGVRAALHFTF
;
A
#
# COMPACT_ATOMS: atom_id res chain seq x y z
N MET A 1 -24.73 5.14 27.70
CA MET A 1 -23.41 5.37 27.11
C MET A 1 -22.46 4.17 27.23
N PHE A 2 -22.40 3.47 28.36
CA PHE A 2 -21.50 2.30 28.55
C PHE A 2 -21.96 0.99 27.89
N THR A 3 -23.21 0.84 27.56
CA THR A 3 -23.77 -0.40 26.96
C THR A 3 -23.50 -0.50 25.46
N HIS A 4 -23.31 0.62 24.75
CA HIS A 4 -22.97 0.64 23.33
C HIS A 4 -21.49 0.38 23.04
N ILE A 5 -20.60 0.59 24.01
CA ILE A 5 -19.14 0.37 23.84
C ILE A 5 -18.81 -1.14 23.79
N LYS A 6 -19.56 -2.01 24.49
CA LYS A 6 -19.29 -3.45 24.48
C LYS A 6 -19.60 -4.15 23.14
N LEU A 7 -20.56 -3.67 22.38
CA LEU A 7 -20.87 -4.18 21.04
C LEU A 7 -19.88 -3.71 19.99
N SER A 8 -19.27 -2.55 20.19
CA SER A 8 -18.23 -1.98 19.32
C SER A 8 -16.93 -2.81 19.32
N PHE A 9 -16.55 -3.37 20.48
CA PHE A 9 -15.36 -4.23 20.59
C PHE A 9 -15.50 -5.58 19.86
N ALA A 10 -16.70 -6.13 19.76
CA ALA A 10 -16.95 -7.38 19.03
C ALA A 10 -16.84 -7.19 17.50
N ALA A 11 -17.25 -6.04 16.97
CA ALA A 11 -17.13 -5.71 15.55
C ALA A 11 -15.67 -5.33 15.16
N ILE A 12 -14.94 -4.66 16.06
CA ILE A 12 -13.50 -4.38 15.92
C ILE A 12 -12.71 -5.70 15.98
N GLY A 13 -13.11 -6.66 16.81
CA GLY A 13 -12.52 -8.00 16.86
C GLY A 13 -12.63 -8.78 15.53
N GLY A 14 -13.64 -8.52 14.70
CA GLY A 14 -13.81 -9.14 13.38
C GLY A 14 -12.83 -8.62 12.33
N ALA A 15 -12.50 -7.35 12.36
CA ALA A 15 -11.53 -6.74 11.45
C ALA A 15 -10.06 -6.96 11.90
N LEU A 16 -9.81 -6.99 13.21
CA LEU A 16 -8.55 -7.42 13.82
C LEU A 16 -8.15 -8.85 13.43
N ARG A 17 -9.13 -9.74 13.28
CA ARG A 17 -8.90 -11.09 12.77
C ARG A 17 -8.39 -11.13 11.33
N ARG A 18 -8.54 -10.08 10.53
CA ARG A 18 -8.35 -10.17 9.09
C ARG A 18 -6.90 -10.14 8.62
N SER A 19 -6.07 -9.25 9.05
CA SER A 19 -4.64 -9.28 8.68
C SER A 19 -3.82 -10.11 9.66
N ALA A 20 -4.26 -10.20 10.93
CA ALA A 20 -3.71 -11.13 11.90
C ALA A 20 -4.01 -12.59 11.53
N VAL A 21 -5.18 -12.93 11.00
CA VAL A 21 -5.57 -14.30 10.64
C VAL A 21 -4.78 -14.81 9.43
N ALA A 22 -4.37 -13.97 8.48
CA ALA A 22 -3.49 -14.39 7.39
C ALA A 22 -2.12 -14.82 7.90
N LEU A 23 -1.58 -14.09 8.86
CA LEU A 23 -0.34 -14.45 9.56
C LEU A 23 -0.58 -15.43 10.71
N THR A 24 -1.76 -15.39 11.39
CA THR A 24 -2.14 -16.30 12.47
C THR A 24 -2.38 -17.73 11.99
N MET A 25 -2.79 -17.94 10.77
CA MET A 25 -2.99 -19.29 10.25
C MET A 25 -1.69 -19.95 9.81
N LEU A 26 -0.70 -19.19 9.36
CA LEU A 26 0.68 -19.67 9.28
C LEU A 26 1.22 -20.05 10.67
N SER A 27 0.81 -19.31 11.72
CA SER A 27 1.17 -19.60 13.11
C SER A 27 0.28 -20.62 13.79
N ALA A 28 -0.99 -20.79 13.41
CA ALA A 28 -1.87 -21.82 13.97
C ALA A 28 -1.44 -23.25 13.58
N ILE A 29 -0.69 -23.38 12.47
CA ILE A 29 0.01 -24.62 12.15
C ILE A 29 1.11 -24.90 13.17
N ALA A 30 1.74 -23.85 13.71
CA ALA A 30 2.80 -23.95 14.71
C ALA A 30 2.27 -23.97 16.15
N THR A 31 1.11 -23.38 16.46
CA THR A 31 0.49 -23.35 17.81
C THR A 31 -0.38 -24.57 18.13
N ALA A 32 -0.64 -25.45 17.18
CA ALA A 32 -1.23 -26.77 17.46
C ALA A 32 -0.27 -27.71 18.21
N MET A 33 0.90 -27.23 18.64
CA MET A 33 1.88 -27.92 19.47
C MET A 33 2.00 -27.25 20.84
N PRO A 34 2.07 -28.00 21.95
CA PRO A 34 2.18 -27.42 23.29
C PRO A 34 3.53 -26.73 23.49
N ALA A 35 3.50 -25.47 23.86
CA ALA A 35 4.67 -24.68 24.24
C ALA A 35 4.93 -24.83 25.74
N HIS A 36 6.01 -25.48 26.14
CA HIS A 36 6.66 -25.28 27.45
C HIS A 36 8.14 -25.64 27.33
N GLY A 37 9.00 -24.76 27.78
CA GLY A 37 10.43 -25.02 27.93
C GLY A 37 11.30 -23.77 28.04
N GLU A 38 11.87 -23.59 29.21
CA GLU A 38 12.80 -22.53 29.58
C GLU A 38 14.16 -22.66 28.88
N VAL A 39 14.80 -21.51 28.65
CA VAL A 39 16.07 -21.36 27.94
C VAL A 39 17.26 -21.64 28.89
N TYR A 40 18.12 -22.59 28.55
CA TYR A 40 19.49 -22.68 29.05
C TYR A 40 20.51 -22.45 27.94
N VAL A 41 21.40 -21.52 28.18
CA VAL A 41 22.55 -21.21 27.31
C VAL A 41 23.75 -22.04 27.77
N SER A 42 24.33 -22.85 26.89
CA SER A 42 25.62 -23.47 27.11
C SER A 42 26.61 -23.11 26.01
N SER A 43 27.75 -22.61 26.39
CA SER A 43 28.93 -22.28 25.58
C SER A 43 29.76 -23.52 25.30
N GLY A 44 30.14 -23.77 24.07
CA GLY A 44 31.11 -24.79 23.69
C GLY A 44 31.76 -24.49 22.34
N SER A 45 33.08 -24.39 22.36
CA SER A 45 33.96 -24.09 21.24
C SER A 45 34.23 -25.30 20.37
N ALA A 46 34.32 -25.16 19.06
CA ALA A 46 35.21 -25.87 18.16
C ALA A 46 35.24 -25.27 16.75
N ASP A 47 36.46 -25.20 16.22
CA ASP A 47 36.82 -24.66 14.91
C ASP A 47 36.23 -25.41 13.72
N ALA A 48 35.74 -24.63 12.74
CA ALA A 48 35.79 -24.98 11.31
C ALA A 48 35.54 -23.74 10.45
N ASP A 49 36.51 -23.43 9.68
CA ASP A 49 36.61 -22.35 8.71
C ASP A 49 35.65 -22.60 7.52
N THR A 50 34.55 -21.86 7.46
CA THR A 50 33.74 -21.59 6.25
C THR A 50 32.64 -20.59 6.61
N LEU A 51 32.69 -19.36 6.07
CA LEU A 51 31.66 -18.31 6.03
C LEU A 51 30.66 -18.34 7.23
N ARG A 52 31.14 -18.23 8.43
CA ARG A 52 30.28 -18.04 9.60
C ARG A 52 29.67 -16.67 9.53
N GLY A 53 28.35 -16.65 9.52
CA GLY A 53 27.55 -15.45 9.80
C GLY A 53 28.00 -14.87 11.13
N VAL A 54 28.76 -13.78 11.08
CA VAL A 54 29.11 -13.01 12.28
C VAL A 54 27.79 -12.43 12.75
N THR A 55 27.27 -12.93 13.87
CA THR A 55 26.33 -12.18 14.69
C THR A 55 26.96 -10.81 14.87
N LEU A 56 26.20 -9.75 14.53
CA LEU A 56 26.59 -8.40 14.96
C LEU A 56 26.62 -8.48 16.48
N ASP A 57 27.83 -8.67 17.05
CA ASP A 57 28.03 -8.39 18.46
C ASP A 57 27.47 -6.98 18.66
N GLU A 58 26.52 -6.87 19.58
CA GLU A 58 25.97 -5.60 19.99
C GLU A 58 27.13 -4.61 20.02
N VAL A 59 27.11 -3.57 19.15
CA VAL A 59 28.12 -2.52 19.20
C VAL A 59 27.88 -1.79 20.49
N THR A 60 28.35 -2.40 21.58
CA THR A 60 28.40 -1.82 22.90
C THR A 60 29.47 -0.76 22.81
N VAL A 61 29.07 0.44 22.38
CA VAL A 61 29.91 1.62 22.57
C VAL A 61 30.07 1.75 24.08
N ARG A 62 31.18 1.19 24.62
CA ARG A 62 31.53 1.39 26.02
C ARG A 62 31.55 2.90 26.20
N ARG A 63 30.73 3.38 27.12
CA ARG A 63 30.63 4.78 27.53
C ARG A 63 31.97 5.28 28.06
N GLY A 64 32.85 5.67 27.14
CA GLY A 64 33.83 6.70 27.41
C GLY A 64 33.05 7.99 27.56
N ARG A 65 33.27 8.74 28.62
CA ARG A 65 32.59 10.01 28.95
C ARG A 65 32.95 11.16 27.99
N GLU A 66 33.46 10.90 26.77
CA GLU A 66 33.70 11.94 25.79
C GLU A 66 32.42 12.31 25.06
N HIS A 67 32.08 13.57 25.11
CA HIS A 67 30.88 14.12 24.44
C HIS A 67 31.12 14.08 22.94
N TYR A 68 30.36 13.23 22.17
CA TYR A 68 30.47 13.18 20.72
C TYR A 68 30.25 14.56 20.12
N SER A 69 31.27 15.07 19.41
CA SER A 69 31.15 16.27 18.60
C SER A 69 31.20 15.92 17.11
N LYS A 70 30.40 16.61 16.29
CA LYS A 70 30.49 16.51 14.83
C LYS A 70 31.57 17.49 14.26
N ARG A 71 31.95 18.51 15.04
CA ARG A 71 32.97 19.48 14.65
C ARG A 71 34.36 18.88 14.89
N ASN A 72 35.24 19.03 13.93
CA ASN A 72 36.62 18.51 13.95
C ASN A 72 36.68 17.00 14.23
N ASN A 73 35.76 16.25 13.66
CA ASN A 73 35.68 14.81 13.82
C ASN A 73 36.21 14.09 12.57
N PRO A 74 37.34 13.38 12.66
CA PRO A 74 37.95 12.71 11.51
C PRO A 74 37.01 11.73 10.81
N ALA A 75 36.11 11.06 11.55
CA ALA A 75 35.13 10.15 10.98
C ALA A 75 34.08 10.88 10.14
N VAL A 76 33.67 12.08 10.55
CA VAL A 76 32.74 12.92 9.76
C VAL A 76 33.43 13.43 8.47
N ASP A 77 34.71 13.84 8.57
CA ASP A 77 35.49 14.24 7.39
C ASP A 77 35.69 13.08 6.43
N PHE A 78 35.88 11.87 6.97
CA PHE A 78 35.99 10.63 6.19
C PHE A 78 34.69 10.34 5.43
N VAL A 79 33.53 10.40 6.09
CA VAL A 79 32.20 10.26 5.45
C VAL A 79 31.99 11.30 4.35
N ASN A 80 32.36 12.56 4.60
CA ASN A 80 32.22 13.61 3.62
C ASN A 80 33.07 13.34 2.37
N ARG A 81 34.29 12.79 2.53
CA ARG A 81 35.14 12.35 1.40
C ARG A 81 34.48 11.22 0.61
N ILE A 82 33.95 10.19 1.26
CA ILE A 82 33.20 9.10 0.59
C ILE A 82 32.02 9.67 -0.21
N ARG A 83 31.25 10.57 0.39
CA ARG A 83 30.09 11.20 -0.25
C ARG A 83 30.49 12.02 -1.47
N ASN A 84 31.56 12.81 -1.38
CA ASN A 84 32.03 13.61 -2.48
C ASN A 84 32.57 12.76 -3.65
N ALA A 85 33.17 11.62 -3.33
CA ALA A 85 33.71 10.68 -4.32
C ALA A 85 32.61 9.76 -4.94
N ARG A 86 31.36 9.80 -4.46
CA ARG A 86 30.31 8.83 -4.84
C ARG A 86 30.11 8.70 -6.36
N LYS A 87 30.23 9.80 -7.10
CA LYS A 87 30.06 9.82 -8.56
C LYS A 87 31.24 9.20 -9.32
N LEU A 88 32.42 9.19 -8.75
CA LEU A 88 33.64 8.66 -9.38
C LEU A 88 33.56 7.15 -9.58
N GLY A 89 32.94 6.46 -8.64
CA GLY A 89 32.75 5.00 -8.71
C GLY A 89 31.39 4.56 -9.26
N ASP A 90 30.56 5.44 -9.78
CA ASP A 90 29.26 5.05 -10.31
C ASP A 90 29.41 4.39 -11.71
N PRO A 91 29.02 3.10 -11.88
CA PRO A 91 29.12 2.45 -13.18
C PRO A 91 28.21 3.07 -14.24
N ARG A 92 27.14 3.77 -13.85
CA ARG A 92 26.22 4.48 -14.76
C ARG A 92 26.82 5.74 -15.39
N ARG A 93 28.05 6.11 -15.02
CA ARG A 93 28.79 7.18 -15.71
C ARG A 93 29.20 6.78 -17.15
N HIS A 94 29.27 5.48 -17.44
CA HIS A 94 29.56 4.95 -18.77
C HIS A 94 28.38 5.12 -19.71
N PRO A 95 28.61 5.18 -21.04
CA PRO A 95 27.54 5.21 -22.04
C PRO A 95 26.59 4.04 -21.90
N PHE A 96 27.15 2.85 -21.66
CA PHE A 96 26.45 1.60 -21.43
C PHE A 96 26.97 0.90 -20.19
N TYR A 97 26.09 0.14 -19.53
CA TYR A 97 26.44 -0.72 -18.41
C TYR A 97 25.51 -1.92 -18.40
N GLY A 98 26.08 -3.10 -18.38
CA GLY A 98 25.33 -4.35 -18.35
C GLY A 98 25.84 -5.29 -17.25
N TYR A 99 24.96 -6.13 -16.75
CA TYR A 99 25.31 -7.19 -15.80
C TYR A 99 24.20 -8.26 -15.73
N ARG A 100 24.58 -9.45 -15.26
CA ARG A 100 23.65 -10.52 -14.92
C ARG A 100 23.34 -10.50 -13.43
N LYS A 101 22.06 -10.61 -13.08
CA LYS A 101 21.58 -10.68 -11.71
C LYS A 101 20.87 -12.01 -11.46
N TYR A 102 21.41 -12.83 -10.57
CA TYR A 102 20.70 -13.94 -9.95
C TYR A 102 20.08 -13.46 -8.66
N GLU A 103 18.79 -13.70 -8.45
CA GLU A 103 18.04 -13.30 -7.24
C GLU A 103 17.31 -14.50 -6.65
N LYS A 104 17.52 -14.77 -5.36
CA LYS A 104 16.80 -15.77 -4.58
C LYS A 104 16.08 -15.10 -3.43
N ILE A 105 14.77 -15.34 -3.30
CA ILE A 105 13.95 -14.93 -2.17
C ILE A 105 13.47 -16.19 -1.48
N ALA A 106 13.84 -16.36 -0.20
CA ALA A 106 13.42 -17.47 0.65
C ALA A 106 12.53 -16.93 1.78
N ILE A 107 11.40 -17.59 2.02
CA ILE A 107 10.47 -17.26 3.11
C ILE A 107 10.21 -18.54 3.90
N GLY A 108 10.24 -18.44 5.22
CA GLY A 108 10.03 -19.56 6.13
C GLY A 108 9.56 -19.13 7.51
N ILE A 109 9.37 -20.09 8.38
CA ILE A 109 9.13 -19.85 9.82
C ILE A 109 10.47 -19.92 10.53
N ASN A 110 10.84 -18.84 11.22
CA ASN A 110 12.05 -18.75 12.02
C ASN A 110 11.80 -19.29 13.44
N ASN A 111 12.89 -19.73 14.09
CA ASN A 111 12.86 -20.29 15.44
C ASN A 111 11.80 -21.42 15.58
N PHE A 112 11.70 -22.24 14.56
CA PHE A 112 10.82 -23.40 14.53
C PHE A 112 11.36 -24.47 15.45
N ASN A 113 11.06 -24.33 16.75
CA ASN A 113 11.63 -25.16 17.80
C ASN A 113 10.97 -26.53 17.80
N VAL A 114 11.69 -27.49 17.26
CA VAL A 114 11.37 -28.91 17.39
C VAL A 114 12.35 -29.46 18.40
N ASN A 115 11.90 -29.59 19.64
CA ASN A 115 12.73 -30.15 20.69
C ASN A 115 13.20 -31.56 20.27
N PRO A 116 14.50 -31.83 20.12
CA PRO A 116 14.99 -33.15 19.66
C PRO A 116 14.66 -34.26 20.67
N THR A 117 14.38 -33.89 21.94
CA THR A 117 14.09 -34.81 23.04
C THR A 117 12.60 -35.11 23.20
N ASP A 118 11.71 -34.33 22.59
CA ASP A 118 10.30 -34.68 22.61
C ASP A 118 10.05 -35.89 21.71
N THR A 119 9.74 -36.98 22.32
CA THR A 119 9.18 -38.16 21.65
C THR A 119 8.11 -37.69 20.66
N VAL A 120 8.40 -37.90 19.38
CA VAL A 120 7.57 -37.67 18.18
C VAL A 120 6.21 -37.05 18.50
N PRO A 121 5.86 -35.83 18.00
CA PRO A 121 4.47 -35.42 18.02
C PRO A 121 3.68 -36.50 17.31
N LYS A 122 2.92 -37.28 18.05
CA LYS A 122 1.96 -38.30 17.55
C LYS A 122 0.79 -37.55 16.87
N GLY A 123 1.08 -36.61 15.99
CA GLY A 123 0.12 -35.73 15.37
C GLY A 123 0.31 -35.67 13.83
N ARG A 124 -0.72 -35.23 13.15
CA ARG A 124 -0.81 -35.10 11.70
C ARG A 124 0.28 -34.21 11.07
N PHE A 125 1.09 -33.49 11.87
CA PHE A 125 2.14 -32.57 11.46
C PHE A 125 3.57 -33.01 11.87
N GLY A 126 3.77 -34.24 12.34
CA GLY A 126 5.08 -34.76 12.79
C GLY A 126 6.15 -34.70 11.71
N PHE A 127 5.78 -34.80 10.44
CA PHE A 127 6.68 -34.75 9.29
C PHE A 127 7.39 -33.40 9.09
N LEU A 128 6.89 -32.29 9.73
CA LEU A 128 7.53 -30.98 9.61
C LEU A 128 8.97 -30.96 10.09
N ARG A 129 9.33 -31.84 11.02
CA ARG A 129 10.71 -31.98 11.56
C ARG A 129 11.73 -32.36 10.50
N GLU A 130 11.32 -33.15 9.51
CA GLU A 130 12.19 -33.61 8.42
C GLU A 130 12.55 -32.49 7.44
N HIS A 131 11.86 -31.35 7.54
CA HIS A 131 11.98 -30.21 6.64
C HIS A 131 12.57 -28.96 7.30
N VAL A 132 13.17 -29.07 8.49
CA VAL A 132 13.80 -27.95 9.20
C VAL A 132 15.25 -27.81 8.77
N ASP A 133 15.65 -26.61 8.35
CA ASP A 133 17.03 -26.20 8.08
C ASP A 133 17.54 -25.27 9.19
N THR A 134 18.84 -24.97 9.21
CA THR A 134 19.44 -23.98 10.10
C THR A 134 19.77 -22.71 9.32
N SER A 135 19.40 -21.54 9.84
CA SER A 135 19.72 -20.26 9.23
C SER A 135 21.22 -19.96 9.26
N ASP A 136 21.82 -19.73 8.10
CA ASP A 136 23.22 -19.27 8.02
C ASP A 136 23.42 -17.87 8.63
N VAL A 137 22.34 -17.09 8.82
CA VAL A 137 22.40 -15.72 9.33
C VAL A 137 22.20 -15.65 10.82
N THR A 138 21.23 -16.44 11.35
CA THR A 138 20.84 -16.37 12.77
C THR A 138 21.26 -17.59 13.58
N GLY A 139 21.63 -18.69 12.92
CA GLY A 139 21.89 -19.99 13.56
C GLY A 139 20.63 -20.67 14.12
N LEU A 140 19.45 -20.08 13.92
CA LEU A 140 18.18 -20.61 14.39
C LEU A 140 17.59 -21.64 13.42
N PRO A 141 16.78 -22.61 13.91
CA PRO A 141 16.07 -23.54 13.04
C PRO A 141 15.00 -22.82 12.21
N ILE A 142 14.96 -23.11 10.92
CA ILE A 142 14.04 -22.51 9.95
C ILE A 142 13.25 -23.62 9.25
N LEU A 143 11.93 -23.45 9.15
CA LEU A 143 11.09 -24.26 8.28
C LEU A 143 10.86 -23.47 6.96
N PRO A 144 11.54 -23.81 5.86
CA PRO A 144 11.36 -23.11 4.59
C PRO A 144 9.97 -23.41 4.01
N LEU A 145 9.26 -22.37 3.57
CA LEU A 145 7.90 -22.48 3.04
C LEU A 145 7.79 -22.07 1.57
N SER A 146 8.64 -21.16 1.11
CA SER A 146 8.65 -20.71 -0.28
C SER A 146 10.04 -20.25 -0.71
N VAL A 147 10.42 -20.58 -1.93
CA VAL A 147 11.62 -20.08 -2.59
C VAL A 147 11.25 -19.58 -3.98
N LYS A 148 11.67 -18.36 -4.29
CA LYS A 148 11.63 -17.78 -5.64
C LYS A 148 13.05 -17.57 -6.14
N GLU A 149 13.34 -18.01 -7.35
CA GLU A 149 14.59 -17.79 -8.04
C GLU A 149 14.32 -17.05 -9.36
N LYS A 150 15.14 -16.06 -9.67
CA LYS A 150 15.05 -15.28 -10.91
C LYS A 150 16.45 -14.97 -11.44
N VAL A 151 16.67 -15.15 -12.72
CA VAL A 151 17.87 -14.74 -13.44
C VAL A 151 17.48 -13.67 -14.44
N SER A 152 18.19 -12.56 -14.44
CA SER A 152 17.91 -11.46 -15.35
C SER A 152 19.20 -10.83 -15.85
N ASP A 153 19.23 -10.42 -17.11
CA ASP A 153 20.23 -9.52 -17.64
C ASP A 153 19.70 -8.08 -17.53
N ILE A 154 20.51 -7.18 -16.98
CA ILE A 154 20.20 -5.77 -16.83
C ILE A 154 21.06 -5.01 -17.83
N VAL A 155 20.45 -4.14 -18.61
CA VAL A 155 21.14 -3.30 -19.58
C VAL A 155 20.72 -1.86 -19.35
N TYR A 156 21.72 -0.98 -19.15
CA TYR A 156 21.57 0.45 -18.94
C TYR A 156 22.25 1.23 -20.05
N ARG A 157 21.62 2.28 -20.53
CA ARG A 157 22.13 3.32 -21.41
C ARG A 157 21.98 4.69 -20.75
N ARG A 158 23.02 5.51 -20.78
CA ARG A 158 23.01 6.84 -20.13
C ARG A 158 22.25 7.90 -20.92
N ASP A 159 22.38 7.90 -22.24
CA ASP A 159 21.80 8.95 -23.08
C ASP A 159 21.21 8.37 -24.39
N PRO A 160 19.91 8.52 -24.67
CA PRO A 160 18.86 8.85 -23.68
C PRO A 160 18.77 7.79 -22.57
N GLU A 161 18.52 8.24 -21.34
CA GLU A 161 18.55 7.35 -20.19
C GLU A 161 17.51 6.25 -20.30
N ALA A 162 17.96 5.01 -20.27
CA ALA A 162 17.10 3.83 -20.32
C ALA A 162 17.73 2.67 -19.54
N GLU A 163 16.90 1.93 -18.79
CA GLU A 163 17.29 0.69 -18.13
C GLU A 163 16.26 -0.38 -18.40
N LYS A 164 16.71 -1.56 -18.79
CA LYS A 164 15.87 -2.72 -19.12
C LYS A 164 16.32 -3.94 -18.33
N GLN A 165 15.35 -4.70 -17.85
CA GLN A 165 15.55 -6.00 -17.22
C GLN A 165 15.01 -7.08 -18.16
N ILE A 166 15.87 -7.98 -18.60
CA ILE A 166 15.53 -9.11 -19.44
C ILE A 166 15.57 -10.37 -18.58
N VAL A 167 14.41 -10.94 -18.26
CA VAL A 167 14.29 -12.14 -17.44
C VAL A 167 14.62 -13.37 -18.29
N GLN A 168 15.67 -14.09 -17.91
CA GLN A 168 16.17 -15.29 -18.59
C GLN A 168 15.59 -16.57 -18.02
N GLY A 169 15.26 -16.58 -16.73
CA GLY A 169 14.67 -17.72 -16.04
C GLY A 169 13.96 -17.29 -14.76
N ARG A 170 12.85 -17.97 -14.46
CA ARG A 170 12.07 -17.80 -13.25
C ARG A 170 11.60 -19.15 -12.72
N ARG A 171 11.80 -19.37 -11.44
CA ARG A 171 11.30 -20.54 -10.71
C ARG A 171 10.68 -20.11 -9.41
N GLN A 172 9.57 -20.71 -9.05
CA GLN A 172 8.94 -20.56 -7.76
C GLN A 172 8.50 -21.91 -7.22
N VAL A 173 8.77 -22.16 -5.94
CA VAL A 173 8.48 -23.42 -5.24
C VAL A 173 7.86 -23.07 -3.89
N GLY A 174 6.85 -23.81 -3.46
CA GLY A 174 6.23 -23.67 -2.15
C GLY A 174 4.84 -23.07 -2.16
N VAL A 175 4.59 -22.16 -1.23
CA VAL A 175 3.26 -21.54 -1.03
C VAL A 175 2.98 -20.49 -2.11
N ASP A 176 2.62 -20.97 -3.32
CA ASP A 176 2.40 -20.11 -4.49
C ASP A 176 1.14 -19.25 -4.38
N GLU A 177 0.10 -19.82 -3.79
CA GLU A 177 -1.24 -19.19 -3.74
C GLU A 177 -1.31 -17.95 -2.85
N PHE A 178 -0.41 -17.85 -1.85
CA PHE A 178 -0.31 -16.64 -1.01
C PHE A 178 0.55 -15.55 -1.66
N ALA A 179 1.55 -15.97 -2.42
CA ALA A 179 2.43 -15.03 -3.10
C ALA A 179 1.74 -14.26 -4.23
N ASP A 180 0.67 -14.82 -4.80
CA ASP A 180 -0.14 -14.17 -5.84
C ASP A 180 -1.21 -13.20 -5.30
N LEU A 181 -1.34 -13.08 -3.98
CA LEU A 181 -2.24 -12.10 -3.39
C LEU A 181 -1.63 -10.70 -3.52
N ALA A 182 -2.38 -9.77 -4.07
CA ALA A 182 -1.95 -8.38 -4.32
C ALA A 182 -1.29 -7.74 -3.11
N ASN A 183 -1.89 -7.93 -1.94
CA ASN A 183 -1.38 -7.36 -0.69
C ASN A 183 -0.06 -8.01 -0.25
N VAL A 184 0.11 -9.32 -0.45
CA VAL A 184 1.35 -10.04 -0.10
C VAL A 184 2.47 -9.68 -1.07
N GLN A 185 2.20 -9.60 -2.37
CA GLN A 185 3.18 -9.15 -3.36
C GLN A 185 3.65 -7.73 -3.09
N THR A 186 2.74 -6.81 -2.76
CA THR A 186 3.10 -5.44 -2.38
C THR A 186 4.02 -5.42 -1.15
N VAL A 187 3.72 -6.23 -0.14
CA VAL A 187 4.56 -6.35 1.06
C VAL A 187 5.93 -6.90 0.70
N VAL A 188 5.99 -7.96 -0.09
CA VAL A 188 7.26 -8.56 -0.54
C VAL A 188 8.11 -7.56 -1.33
N GLU A 189 7.51 -6.81 -2.26
CA GLU A 189 8.23 -5.78 -3.03
C GLU A 189 8.67 -4.61 -2.16
N ASP A 190 7.84 -4.16 -1.21
CA ASP A 190 8.18 -3.09 -0.29
C ASP A 190 9.29 -3.50 0.69
N VAL A 191 9.30 -4.77 1.12
CA VAL A 191 10.33 -5.34 2.01
C VAL A 191 11.63 -5.57 1.27
N PHE A 192 11.57 -6.17 0.07
CA PHE A 192 12.74 -6.57 -0.70
C PHE A 192 13.14 -5.55 -1.77
N ARG A 193 12.80 -4.28 -1.57
CA ARG A 193 13.29 -3.22 -2.44
C ARG A 193 14.82 -3.15 -2.39
N GLU A 194 15.43 -2.86 -3.53
CA GLU A 194 16.90 -2.75 -3.60
C GLU A 194 17.39 -1.59 -2.75
N VAL A 195 18.43 -1.86 -1.94
CA VAL A 195 19.06 -0.87 -1.06
C VAL A 195 20.24 -0.24 -1.80
N ASP A 196 20.17 1.07 -2.02
CA ASP A 196 21.27 1.85 -2.57
C ASP A 196 21.82 2.81 -1.50
N LEU A 197 23.01 2.48 -1.00
CA LEU A 197 23.71 3.25 0.03
C LEU A 197 24.00 4.71 -0.38
N TYR A 198 24.14 4.96 -1.68
CA TYR A 198 24.54 6.28 -2.21
C TYR A 198 23.37 7.22 -2.46
N GLN A 199 22.13 6.75 -2.28
CA GLN A 199 20.95 7.60 -2.21
C GLN A 199 20.86 8.28 -0.84
N ASP A 200 20.42 9.53 -0.79
CA ASP A 200 20.25 10.25 0.49
C ASP A 200 19.15 9.62 1.37
N ASN A 201 18.10 9.09 0.75
CA ASN A 201 17.01 8.40 1.41
C ASN A 201 16.75 7.06 0.73
N ILE A 202 16.87 5.98 1.50
CA ILE A 202 16.66 4.62 1.05
C ILE A 202 15.19 4.25 1.27
N PRO A 203 14.41 4.01 0.21
CA PRO A 203 13.02 3.58 0.35
C PRO A 203 12.97 2.11 0.75
N LEU A 204 12.45 1.80 1.92
CA LEU A 204 12.33 0.45 2.45
C LEU A 204 11.08 0.35 3.33
N MET A 205 10.27 -0.72 3.16
CA MET A 205 9.07 -0.96 3.99
C MET A 205 8.14 0.24 4.09
N ARG A 206 7.86 0.87 2.94
CA ARG A 206 7.00 2.08 2.83
C ARG A 206 7.48 3.30 3.61
N ASN A 207 8.71 3.28 4.10
CA ASN A 207 9.35 4.38 4.81
C ASN A 207 10.57 4.87 4.05
N ARG A 208 11.12 6.00 4.47
CA ARG A 208 12.37 6.57 3.97
C ARG A 208 13.41 6.50 5.08
N PHE A 209 14.42 5.65 4.90
CA PHE A 209 15.55 5.54 5.79
C PHE A 209 16.64 6.51 5.36
N VAL A 210 17.20 7.25 6.30
CA VAL A 210 18.36 8.10 6.01
C VAL A 210 19.57 7.22 5.74
N SER A 211 20.24 7.42 4.60
CA SER A 211 21.50 6.73 4.32
C SER A 211 22.62 7.25 5.23
N PRO A 212 23.55 6.39 5.66
CA PRO A 212 24.74 6.86 6.37
C PRO A 212 25.63 7.78 5.50
N LEU A 213 25.48 7.77 4.19
CA LEU A 213 26.15 8.69 3.25
C LEU A 213 25.27 9.87 2.82
N SER A 214 24.12 10.07 3.44
CA SER A 214 23.21 11.19 3.16
C SER A 214 23.86 12.56 3.46
N ALA A 215 23.40 13.59 2.76
CA ALA A 215 23.78 14.97 3.05
C ALA A 215 23.48 15.40 4.48
N ILE A 216 22.37 14.90 5.07
CA ILE A 216 22.01 15.13 6.48
C ILE A 216 22.68 14.14 7.44
N GLY A 217 23.47 13.20 6.93
CA GLY A 217 24.13 12.15 7.70
C GLY A 217 24.88 12.67 8.95
N PRO A 218 25.74 13.69 8.87
CA PRO A 218 26.47 14.23 10.01
C PRO A 218 25.59 14.77 11.16
N ASP A 219 24.36 15.19 10.85
CA ASP A 219 23.38 15.62 11.85
C ASP A 219 22.53 14.48 12.38
N PHE A 220 22.36 13.43 11.59
CA PHE A 220 21.51 12.30 11.89
C PHE A 220 22.25 11.16 12.59
N TYR A 221 23.53 10.92 12.25
CA TYR A 221 24.36 9.82 12.74
C TYR A 221 25.49 10.28 13.68
N ARG A 222 26.04 9.32 14.40
CA ARG A 222 27.35 9.35 15.03
C ARG A 222 28.27 8.45 14.23
N TYR A 223 29.46 8.91 13.90
CA TYR A 223 30.45 8.18 13.12
C TYR A 223 31.73 7.96 13.93
N TYR A 224 32.34 6.81 13.77
CA TYR A 224 33.58 6.44 14.44
C TYR A 224 34.49 5.67 13.46
N LEU A 225 35.74 6.02 13.37
CA LEU A 225 36.77 5.19 12.77
C LEU A 225 37.21 4.18 13.86
N THR A 226 36.86 2.91 13.70
CA THR A 226 36.96 1.93 14.79
C THR A 226 38.13 0.98 14.65
N ASP A 227 38.49 0.57 13.42
CA ASP A 227 39.49 -0.46 13.19
C ASP A 227 39.94 -0.48 11.72
N THR A 228 40.81 -1.42 11.38
CA THR A 228 41.15 -1.82 10.02
C THR A 228 40.86 -3.33 9.87
N ALA A 229 40.37 -3.74 8.72
CA ALA A 229 40.05 -5.13 8.42
C ALA A 229 40.46 -5.52 7.02
N MET A 230 40.77 -6.80 6.81
CA MET A 230 40.99 -7.34 5.46
C MET A 230 39.64 -7.76 4.84
N VAL A 231 39.35 -7.27 3.64
CA VAL A 231 38.18 -7.65 2.84
C VAL A 231 38.69 -8.10 1.48
N ASP A 232 38.46 -9.36 1.13
CA ASP A 232 38.95 -9.98 -0.11
C ASP A 232 40.45 -9.69 -0.39
N GLY A 233 41.29 -9.81 0.65
CA GLY A 233 42.75 -9.57 0.57
C GLY A 233 43.16 -8.11 0.50
N VAL A 234 42.25 -7.16 0.62
CA VAL A 234 42.54 -5.70 0.62
C VAL A 234 42.30 -5.11 2.00
N LYS A 235 43.27 -4.30 2.50
CA LYS A 235 43.14 -3.61 3.76
C LYS A 235 42.15 -2.46 3.68
N CYS A 236 41.18 -2.44 4.58
CA CYS A 236 40.10 -1.47 4.64
C CYS A 236 40.03 -0.75 5.99
N VAL A 237 39.76 0.54 5.97
CA VAL A 237 39.40 1.31 7.15
C VAL A 237 37.94 1.03 7.49
N VAL A 238 37.64 0.69 8.77
CA VAL A 238 36.27 0.41 9.22
C VAL A 238 35.66 1.68 9.81
N LEU A 239 34.61 2.16 9.14
CA LEU A 239 33.78 3.27 9.58
C LEU A 239 32.51 2.72 10.22
N SER A 240 32.36 2.85 11.52
CA SER A 240 31.13 2.50 12.24
C SER A 240 30.19 3.69 12.35
N PHE A 241 28.89 3.44 12.24
CA PHE A 241 27.87 4.48 12.33
C PHE A 241 26.62 3.99 13.06
N ALA A 242 25.94 4.91 13.76
CA ALA A 242 24.66 4.65 14.43
C ALA A 242 23.83 5.93 14.49
N PRO A 243 22.48 5.85 14.36
CA PRO A 243 21.63 7.01 14.51
C PRO A 243 21.77 7.65 15.90
N ARG A 244 21.67 8.98 15.99
CA ARG A 244 21.67 9.70 17.27
C ARG A 244 20.46 9.32 18.15
N ASN A 245 19.30 9.13 17.50
CA ASN A 245 18.11 8.52 18.12
C ASN A 245 17.87 7.15 17.49
N PRO A 246 18.06 6.04 18.23
CA PRO A 246 17.93 4.69 17.70
C PRO A 246 16.49 4.30 17.33
N ALA A 247 15.48 5.09 17.70
CA ALA A 247 14.09 4.85 17.30
C ALA A 247 13.76 5.39 15.90
N THR A 248 14.61 6.25 15.31
CA THR A 248 14.39 6.85 13.99
C THR A 248 14.73 5.91 12.86
N PHE A 249 14.17 6.17 11.65
CA PHE A 249 14.43 5.39 10.45
C PHE A 249 15.83 5.64 9.89
N GLY A 250 16.80 4.95 10.46
CA GLY A 250 18.20 4.94 10.07
C GLY A 250 18.81 3.58 10.33
N PHE A 251 20.03 3.40 9.85
CA PHE A 251 20.78 2.16 10.00
C PHE A 251 21.86 2.30 11.05
N LEU A 252 22.24 1.20 11.65
CA LEU A 252 23.49 1.06 12.42
C LEU A 252 24.37 0.02 11.73
N GLY A 253 25.68 0.21 11.74
CA GLY A 253 26.54 -0.75 11.04
C GLY A 253 27.95 -0.24 10.77
N ARG A 254 28.57 -0.87 9.76
CA ARG A 254 29.97 -0.63 9.38
C ARG A 254 30.10 -0.53 7.86
N LEU A 255 30.93 0.43 7.43
CA LEU A 255 31.42 0.53 6.05
C LEU A 255 32.91 0.17 6.06
N TYR A 256 33.30 -0.65 5.09
CA TYR A 256 34.70 -1.07 4.89
C TYR A 256 35.21 -0.36 3.64
N VAL A 257 36.11 0.60 3.82
CA VAL A 257 36.61 1.50 2.77
C VAL A 257 38.10 1.23 2.53
N GLU A 258 38.51 1.04 1.29
CA GLU A 258 39.92 0.76 0.93
C GLU A 258 40.86 1.80 1.52
N GLU A 259 41.89 1.35 2.22
CA GLU A 259 42.90 2.26 2.82
C GLU A 259 43.79 2.87 1.71
N GLY A 260 44.00 4.19 1.77
CA GLY A 260 44.85 4.90 0.81
C GLY A 260 44.21 5.14 -0.57
N ASP A 261 42.98 4.68 -0.81
CA ASP A 261 42.30 4.89 -2.09
C ASP A 261 41.72 6.33 -2.18
N THR A 262 42.13 7.06 -3.22
CA THR A 262 41.64 8.41 -3.48
C THR A 262 40.17 8.44 -3.92
N THR A 263 39.65 7.34 -4.46
CA THR A 263 38.22 7.20 -4.85
C THR A 263 37.33 6.85 -3.67
N MET A 264 37.88 6.64 -2.47
CA MET A 264 37.16 6.26 -1.27
C MET A 264 36.27 5.06 -1.48
N PHE A 265 36.80 3.99 -2.07
CA PHE A 265 36.04 2.83 -2.52
C PHE A 265 35.51 2.01 -1.34
N VAL A 266 34.17 1.86 -1.27
CA VAL A 266 33.50 1.01 -0.29
C VAL A 266 33.46 -0.42 -0.81
N ARG A 267 34.18 -1.35 -0.17
CA ARG A 267 34.18 -2.78 -0.55
C ARG A 267 33.05 -3.56 0.05
N LYS A 268 32.70 -3.24 1.29
CA LYS A 268 31.67 -3.97 2.02
C LYS A 268 30.83 -3.04 2.88
N VAL A 269 29.54 -3.33 2.94
CA VAL A 269 28.55 -2.68 3.81
C VAL A 269 27.91 -3.76 4.65
N ASP A 270 27.91 -3.63 5.97
CA ASP A 270 27.20 -4.50 6.89
C ASP A 270 26.40 -3.60 7.84
N MET A 271 25.10 -3.55 7.64
CA MET A 271 24.22 -2.64 8.39
C MET A 271 22.89 -3.30 8.73
N GLY A 272 22.29 -2.84 9.79
CA GLY A 272 20.96 -3.28 10.23
C GLY A 272 20.19 -2.15 10.87
N VAL A 273 19.05 -2.45 11.46
CA VAL A 273 18.25 -1.48 12.21
C VAL A 273 18.39 -1.70 13.71
N SER A 274 18.17 -0.62 14.47
CA SER A 274 18.14 -0.71 15.92
C SER A 274 16.95 -1.57 16.38
N PRO A 275 17.07 -2.41 17.41
CA PRO A 275 15.94 -3.12 18.02
C PRO A 275 14.84 -2.19 18.54
N THR A 276 15.18 -0.94 18.82
CA THR A 276 14.24 0.09 19.33
C THR A 276 13.65 0.96 18.22
N ILE A 277 13.94 0.67 16.95
CA ILE A 277 13.36 1.42 15.82
C ILE A 277 11.83 1.40 15.86
N ASN A 278 11.21 2.52 15.50
CA ASN A 278 9.75 2.61 15.38
C ASN A 278 9.24 1.95 14.08
N LEU A 279 9.63 0.69 13.88
CA LEU A 279 9.22 -0.15 12.76
C LEU A 279 8.40 -1.31 13.30
N ASN A 280 7.21 -1.53 12.70
CA ASN A 280 6.31 -2.57 13.16
C ASN A 280 6.66 -3.92 12.56
N PHE A 281 6.35 -4.95 13.32
CA PHE A 281 6.43 -6.34 12.89
C PHE A 281 7.85 -6.81 12.53
N VAL A 282 8.85 -5.93 12.48
CA VAL A 282 10.24 -6.26 12.14
C VAL A 282 11.04 -6.33 13.45
N ASP A 283 11.56 -7.51 13.75
CA ASP A 283 12.41 -7.74 14.91
C ASP A 283 13.87 -7.54 14.55
N ARG A 284 14.27 -8.00 13.35
CA ARG A 284 15.64 -7.85 12.82
C ARG A 284 15.59 -7.51 11.35
N LEU A 285 16.49 -6.64 10.94
CA LEU A 285 16.76 -6.34 9.54
C LEU A 285 18.27 -6.18 9.39
N ARG A 286 18.86 -6.90 8.43
CA ARG A 286 20.28 -6.81 8.08
C ARG A 286 20.44 -6.68 6.58
N VAL A 287 21.33 -5.80 6.18
CA VAL A 287 21.76 -5.60 4.79
C VAL A 287 23.26 -5.83 4.73
N LEU A 288 23.66 -6.78 3.91
CA LEU A 288 25.06 -7.05 3.60
C LEU A 288 25.28 -6.85 2.11
N GLN A 289 26.18 -5.94 1.74
CA GLN A 289 26.54 -5.70 0.35
C GLN A 289 28.06 -5.77 0.16
N THR A 290 28.49 -6.39 -0.92
CA THR A 290 29.89 -6.43 -1.32
C THR A 290 30.05 -5.89 -2.74
N PHE A 291 31.20 -5.24 -2.96
CA PHE A 291 31.52 -4.58 -4.23
C PHE A 291 32.93 -4.94 -4.65
N ARG A 292 33.11 -5.12 -5.96
CA ARG A 292 34.40 -5.26 -6.61
C ARG A 292 34.72 -3.97 -7.36
N LYS A 293 35.97 -3.56 -7.29
CA LYS A 293 36.48 -2.40 -8.03
C LYS A 293 36.86 -2.83 -9.45
N ALA A 294 36.30 -2.18 -10.45
CA ALA A 294 36.71 -2.36 -11.83
C ALA A 294 38.06 -1.64 -12.10
N PRO A 295 38.77 -1.96 -13.17
CA PRO A 295 40.06 -1.30 -13.51
C PRO A 295 39.97 0.24 -13.64
N ASP A 296 38.79 0.74 -14.04
CA ASP A 296 38.52 2.18 -14.18
C ASP A 296 38.02 2.83 -12.86
N GLY A 297 38.00 2.09 -11.76
CA GLY A 297 37.53 2.54 -10.45
C GLY A 297 36.01 2.42 -10.23
N SER A 298 35.24 1.90 -11.19
CA SER A 298 33.78 1.71 -11.04
C SER A 298 33.44 0.65 -10.00
N ARG A 299 32.36 0.90 -9.22
CA ARG A 299 31.85 -0.03 -8.21
C ARG A 299 30.94 -1.06 -8.85
N LEU A 300 31.39 -2.30 -8.89
CA LEU A 300 30.60 -3.43 -9.37
C LEU A 300 30.03 -4.16 -8.16
N LYS A 301 28.71 -4.12 -7.98
CA LYS A 301 28.04 -4.86 -6.91
C LYS A 301 28.22 -6.36 -7.20
N THR A 302 28.57 -7.13 -6.18
CA THR A 302 28.78 -8.59 -6.31
C THR A 302 27.71 -9.36 -5.55
N ILE A 303 27.40 -8.95 -4.30
CA ILE A 303 26.36 -9.55 -3.46
C ILE A 303 25.50 -8.43 -2.86
N ASP A 304 24.20 -8.68 -2.77
CA ASP A 304 23.24 -7.89 -1.99
C ASP A 304 22.33 -8.87 -1.23
N ASP A 305 22.53 -8.96 0.08
CA ASP A 305 21.81 -9.88 0.96
C ASP A 305 21.01 -9.07 1.96
N LEU A 306 19.70 -9.19 1.90
CA LEU A 306 18.74 -8.55 2.80
C LEU A 306 18.00 -9.64 3.57
N ASN A 307 18.21 -9.68 4.87
CA ASN A 307 17.49 -10.57 5.79
C ASN A 307 16.55 -9.78 6.68
N VAL A 308 15.32 -10.26 6.84
CA VAL A 308 14.29 -9.64 7.69
C VAL A 308 13.55 -10.71 8.46
N ASP A 309 13.50 -10.55 9.78
CA ASP A 309 12.69 -11.39 10.66
C ASP A 309 11.45 -10.59 11.11
N PHE A 310 10.29 -11.19 10.91
CA PHE A 310 9.01 -10.57 11.23
C PHE A 310 8.32 -11.28 12.38
N SER A 311 7.78 -10.50 13.32
CA SER A 311 6.93 -10.98 14.42
C SER A 311 5.61 -10.22 14.41
N VAL A 312 4.52 -10.90 14.12
CA VAL A 312 3.19 -10.25 13.99
C VAL A 312 2.57 -10.02 15.36
N LEU A 313 2.62 -11.03 16.23
CA LEU A 313 2.11 -10.94 17.60
C LEU A 313 3.09 -11.61 18.57
N PRO A 314 3.21 -11.11 19.82
CA PRO A 314 4.01 -11.77 20.84
C PRO A 314 3.58 -13.22 21.05
N GLY A 315 4.53 -14.15 21.08
CA GLY A 315 4.28 -15.58 21.23
C GLY A 315 3.91 -16.34 19.95
N MET A 316 3.84 -15.66 18.81
CA MET A 316 3.74 -16.32 17.50
C MET A 316 5.11 -16.64 16.92
N PRO A 317 5.23 -17.68 16.07
CA PRO A 317 6.45 -17.95 15.32
C PRO A 317 6.84 -16.75 14.46
N GLU A 318 8.11 -16.43 14.45
CA GLU A 318 8.69 -15.41 13.61
C GLU A 318 8.70 -15.87 12.14
N ILE A 319 8.46 -14.97 11.21
CA ILE A 319 8.61 -15.22 9.78
C ILE A 319 10.01 -14.77 9.38
N TYR A 320 10.75 -15.69 8.81
CA TYR A 320 12.03 -15.43 8.17
C TYR A 320 11.81 -15.09 6.71
N ALA A 321 12.43 -14.01 6.26
CA ALA A 321 12.39 -13.61 4.86
C ALA A 321 13.76 -13.08 4.45
N ARG A 322 14.37 -13.68 3.40
CA ARG A 322 15.71 -13.32 2.91
C ARG A 322 15.71 -13.17 1.40
N ARG A 323 16.25 -12.07 0.92
CA ARG A 323 16.60 -11.90 -0.49
C ARG A 323 18.13 -11.89 -0.61
N THR A 324 18.66 -12.78 -1.39
CA THR A 324 20.07 -12.78 -1.78
C THR A 324 20.17 -12.58 -3.29
N SER A 325 20.84 -11.51 -3.71
CA SER A 325 21.13 -11.22 -5.11
C SER A 325 22.64 -11.32 -5.34
N ALA A 326 23.04 -12.06 -6.37
CA ALA A 326 24.41 -12.13 -6.85
C ALA A 326 24.49 -11.49 -8.24
N TYR A 327 25.54 -10.73 -8.46
CA TYR A 327 25.78 -9.95 -9.68
C TYR A 327 27.07 -10.40 -10.34
N ASP A 328 27.01 -10.76 -11.61
CA ASP A 328 28.18 -11.15 -12.40
C ASP A 328 28.08 -10.63 -13.85
N GLY A 329 29.06 -10.96 -14.68
CA GLY A 329 29.05 -10.58 -16.10
C GLY A 329 29.00 -9.08 -16.35
N HIS A 330 29.57 -8.26 -15.45
CA HIS A 330 29.60 -6.81 -15.63
C HIS A 330 30.39 -6.41 -16.89
N THR A 331 29.77 -5.60 -17.74
CA THR A 331 30.37 -5.04 -18.96
C THR A 331 29.97 -3.58 -19.15
N PHE A 332 30.86 -2.82 -19.80
CA PHE A 332 30.63 -1.45 -20.25
C PHE A 332 30.57 -1.36 -21.78
N ASP A 333 30.62 -2.51 -22.47
CA ASP A 333 30.56 -2.59 -23.90
C ASP A 333 29.19 -2.20 -24.45
N THR A 334 29.16 -1.85 -25.72
CA THR A 334 27.89 -1.64 -26.45
C THR A 334 27.08 -2.95 -26.42
N PRO A 335 25.81 -2.91 -26.03
CA PRO A 335 24.98 -4.09 -25.98
C PRO A 335 24.75 -4.68 -27.38
N SER A 336 24.37 -5.96 -27.46
CA SER A 336 23.97 -6.62 -28.70
C SER A 336 22.82 -5.87 -29.39
N GLU A 337 22.68 -6.03 -30.69
CA GLU A 337 21.58 -5.39 -31.45
C GLU A 337 20.19 -5.68 -30.86
N GLU A 338 19.98 -6.91 -30.36
CA GLU A 338 18.74 -7.30 -29.69
C GLU A 338 18.50 -6.47 -28.42
N TYR A 339 19.52 -6.34 -27.56
CA TYR A 339 19.40 -5.56 -26.34
C TYR A 339 19.35 -4.04 -26.60
N ALA A 340 20.02 -3.56 -27.63
CA ALA A 340 19.93 -2.17 -28.07
C ALA A 340 18.51 -1.83 -28.54
N ALA A 341 17.87 -2.71 -29.31
CA ALA A 341 16.48 -2.54 -29.74
C ALA A 341 15.49 -2.52 -28.54
N LEU A 342 15.76 -3.33 -27.50
CA LEU A 342 14.98 -3.32 -26.27
C LEU A 342 15.15 -2.00 -25.50
N LEU A 343 16.32 -1.36 -25.51
CA LEU A 343 16.53 -0.06 -24.85
C LEU A 343 15.66 1.03 -25.46
N ASP A 344 15.36 0.94 -26.77
CA ASP A 344 14.47 1.89 -27.44
C ASP A 344 13.00 1.49 -27.36
N SER A 345 12.71 0.26 -26.96
CA SER A 345 11.35 -0.23 -26.83
C SER A 345 10.69 0.29 -25.55
N GLU A 346 9.37 0.17 -25.51
CA GLU A 346 8.58 0.50 -24.32
C GLU A 346 8.58 -0.68 -23.33
N GLY A 347 8.49 -0.33 -22.03
CA GLY A 347 8.54 -1.30 -20.95
C GLY A 347 9.92 -1.37 -20.28
N SER A 348 9.96 -1.73 -19.00
CA SER A 348 11.20 -1.85 -18.22
C SER A 348 11.62 -3.30 -18.00
N VAL A 349 10.70 -4.25 -18.14
CA VAL A 349 10.92 -5.68 -17.90
C VAL A 349 10.43 -6.47 -19.10
N PHE A 350 11.29 -7.34 -19.61
CA PHE A 350 11.01 -8.26 -20.72
C PHE A 350 11.26 -9.69 -20.26
N GLU A 351 10.50 -10.64 -20.76
CA GLU A 351 10.70 -12.05 -20.49
C GLU A 351 11.02 -12.78 -21.82
N VAL A 352 12.09 -13.58 -21.83
CA VAL A 352 12.38 -14.45 -22.98
C VAL A 352 11.40 -15.62 -23.02
N GLY A 353 11.24 -16.27 -24.18
CA GLY A 353 10.39 -17.46 -24.28
C GLY A 353 10.83 -18.58 -23.34
N GLY A 354 9.86 -19.27 -22.68
CA GLY A 354 10.13 -20.42 -21.82
C GLY A 354 10.81 -20.11 -20.48
N VAL A 355 10.70 -18.87 -19.97
CA VAL A 355 11.35 -18.47 -18.68
C VAL A 355 10.93 -19.32 -17.48
N ALA A 356 9.71 -19.85 -17.47
CA ALA A 356 9.19 -20.68 -16.38
C ALA A 356 9.47 -22.18 -16.59
N GLU A 357 9.92 -22.57 -17.76
CA GLU A 357 10.11 -23.96 -18.20
C GLU A 357 11.58 -24.40 -18.22
N ARG A 358 12.47 -23.57 -17.61
CA ARG A 358 13.91 -23.86 -17.52
C ARG A 358 14.16 -25.17 -16.75
N ASP A 359 14.99 -26.04 -17.30
CA ASP A 359 15.31 -27.34 -16.73
C ASP A 359 16.28 -27.27 -15.53
N SER A 360 16.55 -28.40 -14.93
CA SER A 360 17.45 -28.51 -13.79
C SER A 360 18.92 -28.20 -14.13
N LEU A 361 19.35 -28.45 -15.38
CA LEU A 361 20.70 -28.11 -15.81
C LEU A 361 20.92 -26.63 -15.91
N TYR A 362 19.94 -25.89 -16.46
CA TYR A 362 19.95 -24.43 -16.47
C TYR A 362 20.09 -23.86 -15.04
N TRP A 363 19.30 -24.36 -14.09
CA TRP A 363 19.35 -23.87 -12.71
C TRP A 363 20.62 -24.27 -11.98
N ALA A 364 21.23 -25.41 -12.31
CA ALA A 364 22.54 -25.83 -11.76
C ALA A 364 23.65 -24.85 -12.17
N ASP A 365 23.65 -24.39 -13.42
CA ASP A 365 24.60 -23.41 -13.93
C ASP A 365 24.30 -21.98 -13.46
N ALA A 366 23.05 -21.59 -13.47
CA ALA A 366 22.61 -20.20 -13.16
C ALA A 366 22.72 -19.82 -11.68
N ARG A 367 22.70 -20.81 -10.77
CA ARG A 367 22.75 -20.54 -9.32
C ARG A 367 24.09 -20.02 -8.89
N ARG A 368 24.10 -18.88 -8.25
CA ARG A 368 25.27 -18.22 -7.64
C ARG A 368 25.25 -18.25 -6.12
N VAL A 369 24.18 -18.77 -5.51
CA VAL A 369 23.97 -18.83 -4.06
C VAL A 369 23.57 -20.25 -3.68
N ARG A 370 24.09 -20.73 -2.56
CA ARG A 370 23.74 -22.06 -2.04
C ARG A 370 22.25 -22.17 -1.77
N THR A 371 21.66 -23.29 -2.12
CA THR A 371 20.29 -23.66 -1.79
C THR A 371 20.34 -24.69 -0.67
N GLY A 372 19.59 -24.47 0.40
CA GLY A 372 19.47 -25.41 1.52
C GLY A 372 18.93 -26.77 1.08
N TYR A 373 19.19 -27.80 1.87
CA TYR A 373 18.70 -29.15 1.57
C TYR A 373 17.17 -29.19 1.54
N ASN A 374 16.54 -28.64 2.55
CA ASN A 374 15.07 -28.62 2.65
C ASN A 374 14.42 -27.56 1.78
N GLU A 375 15.11 -26.49 1.39
CA GLU A 375 14.66 -25.57 0.33
C GLU A 375 14.39 -26.29 -1.00
N ARG A 376 15.12 -27.38 -1.32
CA ARG A 376 14.89 -28.19 -2.51
C ARG A 376 13.69 -29.12 -2.38
N ARG A 377 13.29 -29.43 -1.17
CA ARG A 377 12.19 -30.36 -0.83
C ARG A 377 10.89 -29.68 -0.43
N ILE A 378 10.77 -28.36 -0.68
CA ILE A 378 9.57 -27.59 -0.35
C ILE A 378 8.33 -28.17 -1.04
N ASP A 379 8.45 -28.66 -2.27
CA ASP A 379 7.32 -29.29 -2.98
C ASP A 379 6.80 -30.52 -2.23
N GLU A 380 7.70 -31.35 -1.70
CA GLU A 380 7.34 -32.51 -0.88
C GLU A 380 6.64 -32.08 0.41
N LEU A 381 7.18 -31.06 1.11
CA LEU A 381 6.55 -30.47 2.29
C LEU A 381 5.13 -29.99 1.98
N MET A 382 4.95 -29.25 0.88
CA MET A 382 3.64 -28.70 0.49
C MET A 382 2.66 -29.81 0.09
N MET A 383 3.12 -30.85 -0.57
CA MET A 383 2.28 -32.01 -0.89
C MET A 383 1.77 -32.69 0.38
N ARG A 384 2.65 -32.91 1.38
CA ARG A 384 2.28 -33.48 2.68
C ARG A 384 1.34 -32.58 3.49
N LEU A 385 1.60 -31.25 3.50
CA LEU A 385 0.72 -30.27 4.16
C LEU A 385 -0.68 -30.26 3.53
N ARG A 386 -0.77 -30.27 2.19
CA ARG A 386 -2.06 -30.29 1.49
C ARG A 386 -2.81 -31.63 1.64
N ALA A 387 -2.15 -32.69 2.03
CA ALA A 387 -2.79 -33.94 2.40
C ALA A 387 -3.55 -33.84 3.74
N VAL A 388 -3.19 -32.88 4.61
CA VAL A 388 -3.88 -32.62 5.88
C VAL A 388 -5.17 -31.81 5.67
N PRO A 389 -6.38 -32.34 5.96
CA PRO A 389 -7.65 -31.63 5.70
C PRO A 389 -7.73 -30.27 6.40
N LEU A 390 -7.29 -30.18 7.65
CA LEU A 390 -7.27 -28.92 8.40
C LEU A 390 -6.49 -27.82 7.69
N TYR A 391 -5.32 -28.15 7.16
CA TYR A 391 -4.49 -27.20 6.40
C TYR A 391 -5.26 -26.68 5.17
N ARG A 392 -5.90 -27.56 4.40
CA ARG A 392 -6.69 -27.16 3.21
C ARG A 392 -7.85 -26.23 3.54
N TYR A 393 -8.55 -26.48 4.66
CA TYR A 393 -9.62 -25.58 5.10
C TYR A 393 -9.07 -24.22 5.50
N CYS A 394 -7.99 -24.18 6.26
CA CYS A 394 -7.33 -22.95 6.67
C CYS A 394 -6.79 -22.16 5.46
N GLU A 395 -6.12 -22.81 4.52
CA GLU A 395 -5.63 -22.22 3.26
C GLU A 395 -6.79 -21.61 2.46
N THR A 396 -7.90 -22.34 2.31
CA THR A 396 -9.07 -21.86 1.58
C THR A 396 -9.72 -20.67 2.28
N ALA A 397 -9.92 -20.74 3.59
CA ALA A 397 -10.50 -19.66 4.38
C ALA A 397 -9.66 -18.38 4.31
N LEU A 398 -8.35 -18.54 4.41
CA LEU A 398 -7.41 -17.41 4.29
C LEU A 398 -7.46 -16.77 2.89
N ARG A 399 -7.47 -17.58 1.84
CA ARG A 399 -7.59 -17.11 0.46
C ARG A 399 -8.87 -16.29 0.24
N ILE A 400 -10.01 -16.85 0.63
CA ILE A 400 -11.32 -16.17 0.56
C ILE A 400 -11.27 -14.85 1.32
N PHE A 401 -10.68 -14.89 2.49
CA PHE A 401 -10.61 -13.75 3.38
C PHE A 401 -9.74 -12.60 2.83
N VAL A 402 -8.55 -12.91 2.26
CA VAL A 402 -7.63 -11.91 1.71
C VAL A 402 -8.16 -11.36 0.38
N LYS A 403 -8.67 -12.23 -0.51
CA LYS A 403 -9.26 -11.81 -1.80
C LYS A 403 -10.60 -11.08 -1.63
N GLY A 404 -11.34 -11.37 -0.55
CA GLY A 404 -12.70 -10.88 -0.37
C GLY A 404 -13.72 -11.54 -1.32
N TYR A 405 -13.31 -12.55 -2.10
CA TYR A 405 -14.13 -13.27 -3.08
C TYR A 405 -13.98 -14.78 -2.92
N VAL A 406 -15.06 -15.48 -3.22
CA VAL A 406 -15.08 -16.94 -3.32
C VAL A 406 -15.06 -17.33 -4.80
N GLY A 407 -13.99 -17.99 -5.23
CA GLY A 407 -13.91 -18.51 -6.59
C GLY A 407 -14.76 -19.76 -6.78
N THR A 408 -15.38 -19.92 -7.95
CA THR A 408 -16.16 -21.11 -8.31
C THR A 408 -15.29 -22.34 -8.61
N ALA A 409 -13.99 -22.13 -8.83
CA ALA A 409 -13.00 -23.20 -8.97
C ALA A 409 -11.71 -22.86 -8.20
N LYS A 410 -10.94 -23.88 -7.80
CA LYS A 410 -9.67 -23.71 -7.07
C LYS A 410 -8.60 -23.08 -7.95
N LYS A 411 -8.47 -23.51 -9.19
CA LYS A 411 -7.63 -22.91 -10.23
C LYS A 411 -8.52 -22.45 -11.35
N ASP A 412 -8.13 -21.39 -12.05
CA ASP A 412 -8.79 -20.86 -13.24
C ASP A 412 -10.28 -20.56 -13.06
N SER A 413 -10.63 -20.02 -11.89
CA SER A 413 -12.01 -19.62 -11.59
C SER A 413 -12.52 -18.66 -12.67
N LYS A 414 -13.63 -19.00 -13.31
CA LYS A 414 -14.29 -18.18 -14.31
C LYS A 414 -15.18 -17.10 -13.72
N PHE A 415 -15.69 -17.36 -12.51
CA PHE A 415 -16.58 -16.46 -11.78
C PHE A 415 -16.25 -16.44 -10.29
N ASN A 416 -16.18 -15.25 -9.69
CA ASN A 416 -15.88 -15.02 -8.30
C ASN A 416 -17.07 -14.35 -7.60
N ILE A 417 -17.57 -14.94 -6.52
CA ILE A 417 -18.68 -14.44 -5.70
C ILE A 417 -18.13 -13.46 -4.66
N GLY A 418 -18.72 -12.28 -4.54
CA GLY A 418 -18.29 -11.24 -3.60
C GLY A 418 -18.54 -9.81 -4.13
N PRO A 419 -17.96 -8.79 -3.49
CA PRO A 419 -17.09 -8.86 -2.30
C PRO A 419 -17.86 -9.17 -1.02
N LEU A 420 -17.30 -10.02 -0.17
CA LEU A 420 -17.99 -10.58 1.02
C LEU A 420 -18.36 -9.53 2.08
N ASN A 421 -17.56 -8.47 2.20
CA ASN A 421 -17.79 -7.38 3.14
C ASN A 421 -18.99 -6.49 2.81
N THR A 422 -19.66 -6.75 1.68
CA THR A 422 -20.85 -6.02 1.24
C THR A 422 -22.13 -6.86 1.32
N PHE A 423 -22.06 -8.10 1.80
CA PHE A 423 -23.22 -9.00 1.85
C PHE A 423 -24.30 -8.52 2.80
N VAL A 424 -23.90 -7.82 3.88
CA VAL A 424 -24.81 -7.31 4.89
C VAL A 424 -24.48 -5.85 5.16
N SER A 425 -25.45 -4.96 5.05
CA SER A 425 -25.33 -3.55 5.38
C SER A 425 -26.62 -3.03 6.03
N TYR A 426 -26.56 -1.81 6.54
CA TYR A 426 -27.70 -1.14 7.18
C TYR A 426 -27.70 0.36 6.85
N ASN A 427 -28.89 0.88 6.53
CA ASN A 427 -29.15 2.32 6.47
C ASN A 427 -30.60 2.61 6.90
N SER A 428 -30.89 3.90 7.16
CA SER A 428 -32.20 4.32 7.70
C SER A 428 -33.38 4.05 6.75
N VAL A 429 -33.17 4.06 5.44
CA VAL A 429 -34.22 3.84 4.44
C VAL A 429 -34.48 2.37 4.21
N GLU A 430 -33.45 1.58 3.99
CA GLU A 430 -33.57 0.15 3.64
C GLU A 430 -33.67 -0.76 4.87
N GLY A 431 -33.28 -0.27 6.06
CA GLY A 431 -33.10 -1.11 7.25
C GLY A 431 -31.94 -2.08 7.02
N LEU A 432 -32.15 -3.35 7.37
CA LEU A 432 -31.24 -4.42 7.00
C LEU A 432 -31.27 -4.59 5.47
N ARG A 433 -30.10 -4.65 4.87
CA ARG A 433 -29.91 -4.91 3.45
C ARG A 433 -29.03 -6.13 3.26
N LEU A 434 -29.51 -7.10 2.51
CA LEU A 434 -28.74 -8.26 2.04
C LEU A 434 -28.39 -8.07 0.57
N ARG A 435 -27.15 -8.36 0.23
CA ARG A 435 -26.61 -8.22 -1.12
C ARG A 435 -25.85 -9.48 -1.52
N ALA A 436 -26.06 -9.94 -2.76
CA ALA A 436 -25.29 -11.00 -3.39
C ALA A 436 -24.77 -10.52 -4.73
N GLY A 437 -23.50 -10.78 -5.04
CA GLY A 437 -22.89 -10.32 -6.27
C GLY A 437 -21.64 -11.09 -6.65
N GLY A 438 -21.04 -10.68 -7.77
CA GLY A 438 -19.80 -11.30 -8.23
C GLY A 438 -19.23 -10.64 -9.49
N VAL A 439 -18.11 -11.21 -9.93
CA VAL A 439 -17.34 -10.74 -11.08
C VAL A 439 -16.84 -11.93 -11.90
N THR A 440 -16.78 -11.78 -13.23
CA THR A 440 -16.08 -12.73 -14.10
C THR A 440 -14.59 -12.42 -14.13
N THR A 441 -13.80 -13.39 -14.55
CA THR A 441 -12.35 -13.27 -14.67
C THR A 441 -11.91 -13.46 -16.13
N ALA A 442 -10.63 -13.22 -16.43
CA ALA A 442 -10.07 -13.46 -17.75
C ALA A 442 -10.09 -14.94 -18.17
N ASN A 443 -10.27 -15.88 -17.21
CA ASN A 443 -10.45 -17.30 -17.51
C ASN A 443 -11.78 -17.62 -18.18
N LEU A 444 -12.80 -16.74 -18.05
CA LEU A 444 -14.03 -16.84 -18.80
C LEU A 444 -13.88 -16.25 -20.21
N SER A 445 -13.36 -15.03 -20.26
CA SER A 445 -13.05 -14.34 -21.50
C SER A 445 -11.92 -13.33 -21.25
N PRO A 446 -10.87 -13.27 -22.09
CA PRO A 446 -9.80 -12.30 -21.94
C PRO A 446 -10.17 -10.88 -22.35
N HIS A 447 -11.34 -10.69 -22.95
CA HIS A 447 -11.83 -9.40 -23.45
C HIS A 447 -13.13 -8.93 -22.81
N LEU A 448 -13.97 -9.85 -22.33
CA LEU A 448 -15.30 -9.52 -21.83
C LEU A 448 -15.41 -9.82 -20.33
N PHE A 449 -15.70 -8.79 -19.53
CA PHE A 449 -15.83 -8.88 -18.09
C PHE A 449 -17.22 -8.41 -17.67
N ALA A 450 -17.89 -9.23 -16.87
CA ALA A 450 -19.17 -8.88 -16.25
C ALA A 450 -18.98 -8.76 -14.73
N ARG A 451 -19.64 -7.78 -14.13
CA ARG A 451 -19.73 -7.61 -12.67
C ARG A 451 -21.14 -7.15 -12.31
N GLY A 452 -21.63 -7.61 -11.18
CA GLY A 452 -22.97 -7.20 -10.77
C GLY A 452 -23.35 -7.69 -9.40
N TYR A 453 -24.49 -7.19 -8.93
CA TYR A 453 -25.14 -7.64 -7.71
C TYR A 453 -26.64 -7.44 -7.76
N ALA A 454 -27.34 -8.20 -6.90
CA ALA A 454 -28.71 -7.94 -6.47
C ALA A 454 -28.72 -7.72 -4.94
N ALA A 455 -29.54 -6.78 -4.48
CA ALA A 455 -29.70 -6.49 -3.06
C ALA A 455 -31.17 -6.24 -2.72
N TYR A 456 -31.56 -6.60 -1.49
CA TYR A 456 -32.92 -6.40 -0.99
C TYR A 456 -32.89 -5.65 0.34
N GLY A 457 -33.65 -4.54 0.42
CA GLY A 457 -33.86 -3.78 1.64
C GLY A 457 -35.10 -4.26 2.36
N PHE A 458 -34.98 -4.60 3.65
CA PHE A 458 -36.11 -5.18 4.40
C PHE A 458 -37.11 -4.13 4.92
N ARG A 459 -36.75 -2.83 4.94
CA ARG A 459 -37.64 -1.77 5.38
C ARG A 459 -38.41 -1.12 4.23
N ASP A 460 -37.73 -0.86 3.09
CA ASP A 460 -38.33 -0.27 1.91
C ASP A 460 -38.92 -1.29 0.95
N HIS A 461 -38.72 -2.59 1.20
CA HIS A 461 -39.21 -3.72 0.40
C HIS A 461 -38.88 -3.60 -1.10
N ARG A 462 -37.73 -3.02 -1.45
CA ARG A 462 -37.29 -2.83 -2.84
C ARG A 462 -36.06 -3.66 -3.17
N TRP A 463 -36.04 -4.23 -4.37
CA TRP A 463 -34.85 -4.81 -4.99
C TRP A 463 -34.00 -3.70 -5.60
N LYS A 464 -32.69 -3.78 -5.36
CA LYS A 464 -31.66 -2.97 -5.98
C LYS A 464 -30.72 -3.88 -6.74
N TYR A 465 -30.11 -3.36 -7.79
CA TYR A 465 -29.19 -4.13 -8.63
C TYR A 465 -28.16 -3.24 -9.31
N ASN A 466 -27.07 -3.87 -9.72
CA ASN A 466 -26.11 -3.34 -10.66
C ASN A 466 -25.69 -4.48 -11.60
N ALA A 467 -25.74 -4.21 -12.88
CA ALA A 467 -25.18 -5.08 -13.91
C ALA A 467 -24.25 -4.24 -14.77
N GLU A 468 -23.03 -4.70 -14.92
CA GLU A 468 -21.97 -4.01 -15.65
C GLU A 468 -21.26 -5.00 -16.56
N LEU A 469 -21.09 -4.61 -17.83
CA LEU A 469 -20.40 -5.37 -18.86
C LEU A 469 -19.30 -4.50 -19.45
N GLU A 470 -18.06 -4.93 -19.30
CA GLU A 470 -16.87 -4.25 -19.81
C GLU A 470 -16.21 -5.06 -20.91
N TYR A 471 -16.07 -4.46 -22.09
CA TYR A 471 -15.28 -5.00 -23.17
C TYR A 471 -13.92 -4.30 -23.22
N SER A 472 -12.86 -5.08 -23.08
CA SER A 472 -11.47 -4.60 -23.22
C SER A 472 -10.97 -4.86 -24.63
N PHE A 473 -10.51 -3.81 -25.30
CA PHE A 473 -9.88 -3.92 -26.62
C PHE A 473 -8.54 -4.66 -26.57
N ASN A 474 -7.89 -4.66 -25.39
CA ASN A 474 -6.65 -5.39 -25.14
C ASN A 474 -6.93 -6.71 -24.44
N ARG A 475 -6.21 -7.75 -24.85
CA ARG A 475 -6.28 -9.06 -24.17
C ARG A 475 -5.78 -8.94 -22.73
N LYS A 476 -6.54 -9.46 -21.78
CA LYS A 476 -6.22 -9.48 -20.36
C LYS A 476 -5.83 -10.90 -19.93
N LYS A 477 -4.94 -10.98 -18.94
CA LYS A 477 -4.48 -12.25 -18.39
C LYS A 477 -5.25 -12.65 -17.14
N TYR A 478 -5.64 -11.68 -16.31
CA TYR A 478 -6.26 -11.92 -15.00
C TYR A 478 -7.58 -11.15 -14.81
N HIS A 479 -7.58 -9.81 -15.00
CA HIS A 479 -8.73 -8.95 -14.71
C HIS A 479 -8.82 -7.72 -15.62
N ALA A 480 -9.97 -7.05 -15.65
CA ALA A 480 -10.24 -5.92 -16.55
C ALA A 480 -9.30 -4.71 -16.41
N SER A 481 -8.85 -4.41 -15.17
CA SER A 481 -8.02 -3.21 -14.89
C SER A 481 -6.54 -3.37 -15.20
N GLU A 482 -6.11 -4.51 -15.78
CA GLU A 482 -4.73 -4.68 -16.24
C GLU A 482 -4.34 -3.63 -17.28
N PHE A 483 -3.09 -3.20 -17.25
CA PHE A 483 -2.53 -2.37 -18.31
C PHE A 483 -2.16 -3.24 -19.53
N PRO A 484 -2.34 -2.73 -20.74
CA PRO A 484 -2.90 -1.42 -21.11
C PRO A 484 -4.44 -1.36 -20.93
N VAL A 485 -4.94 -0.22 -20.44
CA VAL A 485 -6.37 0.00 -20.27
C VAL A 485 -6.92 0.68 -21.51
N HIS A 486 -7.82 -0.01 -22.21
CA HIS A 486 -8.59 0.52 -23.34
C HIS A 486 -9.89 -0.27 -23.38
N SER A 487 -10.98 0.32 -22.90
CA SER A 487 -12.22 -0.40 -22.68
C SER A 487 -13.47 0.45 -22.91
N ILE A 488 -14.56 -0.22 -23.19
CA ILE A 488 -15.91 0.32 -23.19
C ILE A 488 -16.75 -0.47 -22.18
N THR A 489 -17.51 0.23 -21.33
CA THR A 489 -18.29 -0.36 -20.26
C THR A 489 -19.74 0.08 -20.37
N ALA A 490 -20.67 -0.87 -20.41
CA ALA A 490 -22.09 -0.63 -20.30
C ALA A 490 -22.55 -0.99 -18.89
N GLN A 491 -23.37 -0.14 -18.28
CA GLN A 491 -23.87 -0.33 -16.92
C GLN A 491 -25.35 -0.04 -16.82
N GLN A 492 -26.07 -0.89 -16.11
CA GLN A 492 -27.45 -0.65 -15.66
C GLN A 492 -27.49 -0.83 -14.14
N ARG A 493 -27.93 0.24 -13.44
CA ARG A 493 -27.97 0.26 -11.98
C ARG A 493 -29.28 0.83 -11.49
N PHE A 494 -29.81 0.26 -10.42
CA PHE A 494 -30.83 0.87 -9.57
C PHE A 494 -30.45 0.67 -8.11
N ASP A 495 -30.21 1.79 -7.39
CA ASP A 495 -29.76 1.74 -6.00
C ASP A 495 -30.13 3.01 -5.24
N THR A 496 -29.88 3.02 -3.94
CA THR A 496 -29.96 4.25 -3.11
C THR A 496 -28.78 5.16 -3.36
N ASP A 497 -29.02 6.47 -3.28
CA ASP A 497 -28.00 7.53 -3.36
C ASP A 497 -28.09 8.39 -2.10
N GLN A 498 -27.00 8.50 -1.35
CA GLN A 498 -26.91 9.24 -0.10
C GLN A 498 -26.36 10.62 -0.39
N LEU A 499 -27.24 11.62 -0.48
CA LEU A 499 -26.83 12.98 -0.79
C LEU A 499 -25.96 13.56 0.34
N GLY A 500 -24.92 14.27 -0.03
CA GLY A 500 -23.91 14.80 0.91
C GLY A 500 -22.87 13.80 1.39
N GLN A 501 -22.97 12.52 1.01
CA GLN A 501 -22.00 11.48 1.33
C GLN A 501 -21.48 10.79 0.06
N ARG A 502 -20.16 10.73 -0.09
CA ARG A 502 -19.49 10.05 -1.21
C ARG A 502 -18.52 9.01 -0.67
N TYR A 503 -18.65 7.77 -1.15
CA TYR A 503 -17.75 6.66 -0.79
C TYR A 503 -16.71 6.48 -1.89
N LEU A 504 -15.65 7.28 -1.84
CA LEU A 504 -14.63 7.35 -2.91
C LEU A 504 -13.69 6.14 -2.93
N PHE A 505 -13.43 5.54 -1.78
CA PHE A 505 -12.41 4.49 -1.60
C PHE A 505 -12.97 3.17 -1.03
N THR A 506 -14.28 3.08 -0.89
CA THR A 506 -14.97 1.89 -0.35
C THR A 506 -16.38 1.79 -0.90
N ASN A 507 -17.01 0.64 -0.77
CA ASN A 507 -18.43 0.49 -1.11
C ASN A 507 -19.31 1.09 -0.02
N ALA A 508 -20.41 1.74 -0.40
CA ALA A 508 -21.42 2.24 0.53
C ALA A 508 -22.01 1.12 1.42
N ASP A 509 -22.08 -0.09 0.88
CA ASP A 509 -22.57 -1.31 1.54
C ASP A 509 -21.53 -1.98 2.45
N ASN A 510 -20.36 -1.38 2.65
CA ASN A 510 -19.33 -1.96 3.50
C ASN A 510 -19.84 -2.04 4.95
N MET A 511 -19.95 -3.24 5.49
CA MET A 511 -20.42 -3.51 6.85
C MET A 511 -19.70 -2.71 7.94
N PHE A 512 -18.44 -2.33 7.70
CA PHE A 512 -17.65 -1.51 8.65
C PHE A 512 -18.10 -0.04 8.70
N LEU A 513 -18.86 0.42 7.71
CA LEU A 513 -19.46 1.75 7.69
C LEU A 513 -20.84 1.81 8.34
N ALA A 514 -21.36 0.68 8.81
CA ALA A 514 -22.69 0.62 9.46
C ALA A 514 -22.72 1.32 10.82
N LEU A 515 -21.57 1.46 11.50
CA LEU A 515 -21.45 2.22 12.74
C LEU A 515 -21.34 3.71 12.41
N LYS A 516 -22.44 4.45 12.62
CA LYS A 516 -22.56 5.88 12.31
C LYS A 516 -22.84 6.70 13.57
N ARG A 517 -22.41 7.98 13.57
CA ARG A 517 -22.71 8.97 14.61
C ARG A 517 -24.13 9.53 14.53
N GLY A 518 -24.76 9.38 13.37
CA GLY A 518 -26.12 9.84 13.11
C GLY A 518 -26.67 9.19 11.85
N ASP A 519 -27.98 9.21 11.71
CA ASP A 519 -28.68 8.68 10.54
C ASP A 519 -28.70 9.73 9.42
N ASN A 520 -28.43 9.29 8.19
CA ASN A 520 -28.66 10.09 7.00
C ASN A 520 -30.07 9.81 6.47
N HIS A 521 -30.94 10.82 6.56
CA HIS A 521 -32.29 10.77 5.99
C HIS A 521 -32.34 11.31 4.55
N LEU A 522 -31.26 11.94 4.07
CA LEU A 522 -31.14 12.50 2.71
C LEU A 522 -30.77 11.42 1.70
N ILE A 523 -31.60 10.37 1.62
CA ILE A 523 -31.43 9.24 0.73
C ILE A 523 -32.51 9.26 -0.34
N ALA A 524 -32.09 9.28 -1.60
CA ALA A 524 -32.91 9.17 -2.79
C ALA A 524 -32.68 7.83 -3.50
N TYR A 525 -33.54 7.46 -4.43
CA TYR A 525 -33.30 6.34 -5.32
C TYR A 525 -32.75 6.85 -6.65
N ARG A 526 -31.74 6.15 -7.15
CA ARG A 526 -31.06 6.49 -8.40
C ARG A 526 -31.05 5.31 -9.36
N ARG A 527 -31.53 5.55 -10.58
CA ARG A 527 -31.40 4.61 -11.69
C ARG A 527 -30.45 5.22 -12.73
N ASP A 528 -29.46 4.44 -13.12
CA ASP A 528 -28.45 4.81 -14.12
C ASP A 528 -28.41 3.77 -15.24
N THR A 529 -28.41 4.25 -16.49
CA THR A 529 -27.97 3.49 -17.65
C THR A 529 -26.79 4.23 -18.25
N ARG A 530 -25.59 3.65 -18.22
CA ARG A 530 -24.35 4.35 -18.57
C ARG A 530 -23.52 3.60 -19.60
N LEU A 531 -22.89 4.36 -20.47
CA LEU A 531 -21.84 3.89 -21.38
C LEU A 531 -20.57 4.68 -21.08
N LYS A 532 -19.49 4.00 -20.73
CA LYS A 532 -18.21 4.61 -20.41
C LYS A 532 -17.14 4.09 -21.35
N TYR A 533 -16.37 4.99 -21.94
CA TYR A 533 -15.14 4.70 -22.67
C TYR A 533 -13.95 5.15 -21.85
N LYS A 534 -12.91 4.32 -21.75
CA LYS A 534 -11.68 4.65 -21.03
C LYS A 534 -10.45 4.18 -21.79
N ILE A 535 -9.45 5.08 -21.87
CA ILE A 535 -8.12 4.75 -22.38
C ILE A 535 -7.06 5.29 -21.41
N GLU A 536 -5.99 4.53 -21.22
CA GLU A 536 -4.82 4.93 -20.47
C GLU A 536 -3.57 4.73 -21.31
N LEU A 537 -2.77 5.78 -21.41
CA LEU A 537 -1.53 5.81 -22.14
C LEU A 537 -0.36 5.44 -21.24
N LYS A 538 0.77 5.07 -21.82
CA LYS A 538 1.98 4.62 -21.12
C LYS A 538 2.66 5.69 -20.26
N ASN A 539 2.46 6.97 -20.60
CA ASN A 539 2.94 8.12 -19.82
C ASN A 539 2.06 8.45 -18.61
N ASN A 540 1.14 7.53 -18.23
CA ASN A 540 0.16 7.69 -17.15
C ASN A 540 -0.85 8.82 -17.39
N PHE A 541 -1.06 9.20 -18.64
CA PHE A 541 -2.19 10.01 -19.03
C PHE A 541 -3.38 9.10 -19.29
N SER A 542 -4.54 9.41 -18.74
CA SER A 542 -5.77 8.68 -19.00
C SER A 542 -6.91 9.62 -19.34
N PHE A 543 -7.77 9.15 -20.22
CA PHE A 543 -8.97 9.84 -20.67
C PHE A 543 -10.18 8.93 -20.50
N ALA A 544 -11.27 9.46 -19.95
CA ALA A 544 -12.54 8.77 -19.84
C ALA A 544 -13.68 9.65 -20.31
N LEU A 545 -14.56 9.08 -21.11
CA LEU A 545 -15.87 9.64 -21.48
C LEU A 545 -16.95 8.78 -20.85
N ASP A 546 -17.99 9.43 -20.31
CA ASP A 546 -19.14 8.76 -19.72
C ASP A 546 -20.41 9.43 -20.22
N ALA A 547 -21.33 8.66 -20.75
CA ALA A 547 -22.67 9.08 -21.15
C ALA A 547 -23.70 8.28 -20.36
N GLY A 548 -24.55 8.94 -19.60
CA GLY A 548 -25.48 8.29 -18.68
C GLY A 548 -26.88 8.87 -18.71
N LEU A 549 -27.87 8.00 -18.77
CA LEU A 549 -29.27 8.33 -18.50
C LEU A 549 -29.52 8.12 -17.00
N LYS A 550 -29.72 9.22 -16.27
CA LYS A 550 -29.96 9.24 -14.82
C LYS A 550 -31.41 9.54 -14.54
N ARG A 551 -32.05 8.75 -13.70
CA ARG A 551 -33.35 9.04 -13.10
C ARG A 551 -33.21 9.04 -11.57
N MET A 552 -33.64 10.13 -10.96
CA MET A 552 -33.69 10.29 -9.50
C MET A 552 -35.13 10.27 -9.02
N GLU A 553 -35.40 9.50 -7.96
CA GLU A 553 -36.68 9.42 -7.28
C GLU A 553 -36.51 9.80 -5.81
N GLY A 554 -37.44 10.53 -5.22
CA GLY A 554 -37.43 10.88 -3.80
C GLY A 554 -37.44 9.64 -2.91
N GLY A 555 -36.80 9.73 -1.75
CA GLY A 555 -36.89 8.73 -0.69
C GLY A 555 -38.04 8.99 0.26
N PRO A 556 -38.25 8.11 1.27
CA PRO A 556 -39.34 8.28 2.25
C PRO A 556 -39.28 9.56 3.05
N TRP A 557 -38.08 10.06 3.33
CA TRP A 557 -37.83 11.30 4.11
C TRP A 557 -37.25 12.44 3.31
N MET A 558 -36.97 12.20 2.03
CA MET A 558 -36.37 13.19 1.15
C MET A 558 -37.21 13.30 -0.13
N GLN A 559 -37.90 14.43 -0.27
CA GLN A 559 -38.73 14.74 -1.43
C GLN A 559 -38.05 15.83 -2.28
N PHE A 560 -38.25 15.78 -3.60
CA PHE A 560 -37.85 16.85 -4.50
C PHE A 560 -39.00 17.84 -4.63
N VAL A 561 -38.90 18.98 -3.97
CA VAL A 561 -39.97 20.00 -3.93
C VAL A 561 -39.57 21.20 -4.76
N ARG A 562 -40.40 21.61 -5.70
CA ARG A 562 -40.21 22.85 -6.48
C ARG A 562 -40.48 24.10 -5.65
N PRO A 563 -40.00 25.29 -6.05
CA PRO A 563 -40.30 26.54 -5.37
C PRO A 563 -41.77 26.89 -5.28
N ASP A 564 -42.59 26.42 -6.23
CA ASP A 564 -44.08 26.57 -6.23
C ASP A 564 -44.79 25.59 -5.28
N GLY A 565 -44.07 24.77 -4.55
CA GLY A 565 -44.59 23.77 -3.63
C GLY A 565 -44.95 22.42 -4.28
N ALA A 566 -44.83 22.28 -5.60
CA ALA A 566 -45.13 21.04 -6.27
C ALA A 566 -44.06 19.97 -5.98
N VAL A 567 -44.48 18.78 -5.56
CA VAL A 567 -43.61 17.62 -5.35
C VAL A 567 -43.27 16.95 -6.68
N LEU A 568 -41.97 16.87 -6.98
CA LEU A 568 -41.45 16.20 -8.16
C LEU A 568 -41.14 14.74 -7.79
N GLY A 569 -41.99 13.78 -8.12
CA GLY A 569 -41.81 12.38 -7.77
C GLY A 569 -40.51 11.78 -8.34
N HIS A 570 -40.12 12.23 -9.52
CA HIS A 570 -38.82 11.89 -10.13
C HIS A 570 -38.40 12.95 -11.14
N TYR A 571 -37.14 12.96 -11.49
CA TYR A 571 -36.61 13.69 -12.65
C TYR A 571 -35.57 12.85 -13.41
N ASN A 572 -35.43 13.18 -14.69
CA ASN A 572 -34.52 12.48 -15.60
C ASN A 572 -33.45 13.47 -16.09
N GLN A 573 -32.26 12.95 -16.42
CA GLN A 573 -31.15 13.73 -16.95
C GLN A 573 -30.27 12.86 -17.84
N LEU A 574 -29.82 13.44 -18.96
CA LEU A 574 -28.70 12.89 -19.74
C LEU A 574 -27.40 13.52 -19.23
N GLU A 575 -26.57 12.73 -18.58
CA GLU A 575 -25.24 13.14 -18.08
C GLU A 575 -24.18 12.82 -19.13
N LEU A 576 -23.39 13.81 -19.53
CA LEU A 576 -22.22 13.64 -20.36
C LEU A 576 -21.01 14.14 -19.61
N SER A 577 -20.01 13.30 -19.38
CA SER A 577 -18.82 13.72 -18.69
C SER A 577 -17.53 13.29 -19.37
N ALA A 578 -16.51 14.13 -19.24
CA ALA A 578 -15.14 13.86 -19.67
C ALA A 578 -14.20 14.03 -18.47
N THR A 579 -13.29 13.09 -18.31
CA THR A 579 -12.26 13.14 -17.25
C THR A 579 -10.89 12.89 -17.85
N LEU A 580 -9.96 13.82 -17.58
CA LEU A 580 -8.55 13.72 -17.88
C LEU A 580 -7.81 13.49 -16.58
N ARG A 581 -6.92 12.49 -16.54
CA ARG A 581 -6.03 12.25 -15.41
C ARG A 581 -4.60 12.11 -15.91
N TYR A 582 -3.68 12.83 -15.27
CA TYR A 582 -2.26 12.76 -15.57
C TYR A 582 -1.46 12.55 -14.29
N ALA A 583 -0.67 11.48 -14.24
CA ALA A 583 0.13 11.13 -13.05
C ALA A 583 1.57 10.79 -13.44
N PRO A 584 2.39 11.80 -13.81
CA PRO A 584 3.75 11.57 -14.30
C PRO A 584 4.59 10.84 -13.25
N GLY A 585 5.25 9.77 -13.70
CA GLY A 585 6.11 8.96 -12.86
C GLY A 585 5.36 8.02 -11.90
N GLU A 586 4.04 7.91 -11.96
CA GLU A 586 3.30 6.91 -11.20
C GLU A 586 3.66 5.49 -11.66
N LYS A 587 4.01 4.64 -10.71
CA LYS A 587 4.35 3.24 -10.95
C LYS A 587 3.26 2.33 -10.40
N PHE A 588 2.95 1.31 -11.16
CA PHE A 588 1.94 0.34 -10.79
C PHE A 588 2.53 -1.07 -10.67
N MET A 589 2.05 -1.80 -9.68
CA MET A 589 2.19 -3.24 -9.60
C MET A 589 0.90 -3.89 -10.09
N GLN A 590 1.02 -4.87 -10.94
CA GLN A 590 -0.10 -5.64 -11.46
C GLN A 590 -0.10 -7.02 -10.80
N THR A 591 -1.20 -7.37 -10.16
CA THR A 591 -1.40 -8.64 -9.48
C THR A 591 -2.45 -9.48 -10.19
N THR A 592 -2.76 -10.66 -9.68
CA THR A 592 -3.83 -11.52 -10.23
C THR A 592 -5.24 -11.00 -9.97
N SER A 593 -5.41 -10.06 -9.04
CA SER A 593 -6.72 -9.54 -8.63
C SER A 593 -6.95 -8.06 -8.92
N GLU A 594 -5.89 -7.25 -8.88
CA GLU A 594 -5.99 -5.79 -9.04
C GLU A 594 -4.66 -5.17 -9.50
N ARG A 595 -4.72 -3.92 -9.92
CA ARG A 595 -3.58 -3.07 -10.24
C ARG A 595 -3.45 -1.98 -9.20
N ILE A 596 -2.30 -1.92 -8.51
CA ILE A 596 -2.06 -1.06 -7.35
C ILE A 596 -0.96 -0.05 -7.67
N SER A 597 -1.17 1.23 -7.33
CA SER A 597 -0.11 2.24 -7.37
C SER A 597 0.89 2.01 -6.22
N VAL A 598 2.18 1.84 -6.57
CA VAL A 598 3.25 1.53 -5.60
C VAL A 598 4.02 2.75 -5.14
N ASN A 599 4.00 3.85 -5.89
CA ASN A 599 4.60 5.11 -5.48
C ASN A 599 3.55 6.22 -5.36
N ARG A 600 3.22 6.59 -4.15
CA ARG A 600 2.23 7.64 -3.86
C ARG A 600 2.80 9.06 -3.87
N ASP A 601 4.08 9.22 -4.14
CA ASP A 601 4.77 10.50 -4.25
C ASP A 601 4.73 11.10 -5.66
N ALA A 602 4.27 10.34 -6.66
CA ALA A 602 3.93 10.90 -7.96
C ALA A 602 2.74 11.87 -7.83
N PRO A 603 2.80 13.07 -8.44
CA PRO A 603 1.66 13.96 -8.47
C PRO A 603 0.54 13.38 -9.32
N VAL A 604 -0.70 13.53 -8.87
CA VAL A 604 -1.89 13.15 -9.63
C VAL A 604 -2.70 14.41 -9.92
N LEU A 605 -2.89 14.73 -11.19
CA LEU A 605 -3.68 15.84 -11.67
C LEU A 605 -4.94 15.27 -12.34
N GLN A 606 -6.10 15.82 -12.00
CA GLN A 606 -7.36 15.40 -12.62
C GLN A 606 -8.21 16.61 -12.97
N LEU A 607 -8.71 16.64 -14.21
CA LEU A 607 -9.68 17.61 -14.70
C LEU A 607 -10.94 16.86 -15.14
N SER A 608 -12.08 17.25 -14.60
CA SER A 608 -13.39 16.67 -14.94
C SER A 608 -14.36 17.74 -15.42
N TYR A 609 -15.10 17.43 -16.45
CA TYR A 609 -16.15 18.27 -16.99
C TYR A 609 -17.45 17.46 -17.09
N LEU A 610 -18.55 18.02 -16.55
CA LEU A 610 -19.89 17.43 -16.60
C LEU A 610 -20.83 18.39 -17.33
N TYR A 611 -21.55 17.87 -18.30
CA TYR A 611 -22.60 18.58 -19.04
C TYR A 611 -23.91 17.80 -19.00
N ILE A 612 -24.99 18.49 -18.60
CA ILE A 612 -26.36 17.98 -18.63
C ILE A 612 -27.19 18.98 -19.44
N PRO A 613 -27.64 18.66 -20.64
CA PRO A 613 -28.46 19.55 -21.45
C PRO A 613 -29.88 19.65 -20.85
N LYS A 614 -30.36 20.88 -20.64
CA LYS A 614 -31.74 21.15 -20.21
C LYS A 614 -32.73 20.67 -21.26
N GLY A 615 -33.84 20.06 -20.85
CA GLY A 615 -34.93 19.58 -21.69
C GLY A 615 -34.67 18.23 -22.35
N VAL A 616 -33.42 17.81 -22.54
CA VAL A 616 -33.12 16.50 -23.13
C VAL A 616 -33.51 15.39 -22.14
N TRP A 617 -34.26 14.41 -22.62
CA TRP A 617 -34.85 13.33 -21.85
C TRP A 617 -35.70 13.81 -20.66
N GLY A 618 -36.26 15.03 -20.74
CA GLY A 618 -37.09 15.63 -19.73
C GLY A 618 -36.32 16.26 -18.55
N ALA A 619 -35.03 16.60 -18.75
CA ALA A 619 -34.22 17.25 -17.73
C ALA A 619 -34.79 18.62 -17.36
N PRO A 620 -35.19 18.85 -16.10
CA PRO A 620 -35.83 20.10 -15.70
C PRO A 620 -34.86 21.28 -15.62
N TRP A 621 -33.58 21.03 -15.43
CA TRP A 621 -32.50 22.03 -15.47
C TRP A 621 -31.26 21.47 -16.18
N GLY A 622 -30.39 22.36 -16.60
CA GLY A 622 -29.09 22.01 -17.18
C GLY A 622 -27.96 22.08 -16.14
N VAL A 623 -26.86 21.37 -16.39
CA VAL A 623 -25.63 21.44 -15.59
C VAL A 623 -24.43 21.61 -16.52
N ASN A 624 -23.57 22.52 -16.14
CA ASN A 624 -22.28 22.72 -16.78
C ASN A 624 -21.26 22.92 -15.63
N ARG A 625 -20.46 21.89 -15.31
CA ARG A 625 -19.58 21.87 -14.16
C ARG A 625 -18.17 21.44 -14.55
N THR A 626 -17.20 22.23 -14.06
CA THR A 626 -15.76 21.92 -14.19
C THR A 626 -15.18 21.69 -12.80
N GLU A 627 -14.38 20.66 -12.64
CA GLU A 627 -13.65 20.36 -11.42
C GLU A 627 -12.19 20.04 -11.75
N PHE A 628 -11.26 20.58 -10.95
CA PHE A 628 -9.83 20.28 -11.05
C PHE A 628 -9.29 19.87 -9.69
N SER A 629 -8.48 18.81 -9.64
CA SER A 629 -7.85 18.33 -8.40
C SER A 629 -6.39 17.99 -8.58
N VAL A 630 -5.65 18.15 -7.48
CA VAL A 630 -4.23 17.79 -7.36
C VAL A 630 -4.04 16.98 -6.09
N GLU A 631 -3.38 15.82 -6.19
CA GLU A 631 -2.96 15.01 -5.05
C GLU A 631 -1.45 14.77 -5.13
N LYS A 632 -0.75 14.89 -3.98
CA LYS A 632 0.68 14.58 -3.89
C LYS A 632 1.09 14.21 -2.48
N ARG A 633 2.01 13.24 -2.34
CA ARG A 633 2.75 12.96 -1.12
C ARG A 633 4.10 13.65 -1.14
N LEU A 634 4.42 14.35 -0.05
CA LEU A 634 5.71 15.00 0.19
C LEU A 634 6.44 14.26 1.32
N TRP A 635 7.57 13.65 1.00
CA TRP A 635 8.39 12.97 2.00
C TRP A 635 9.28 13.95 2.76
N LEU A 636 9.30 13.85 4.08
CA LEU A 636 10.17 14.58 4.98
C LEU A 636 11.31 13.68 5.50
N SER A 637 11.91 12.90 4.62
CA SER A 637 12.96 11.93 4.97
C SER A 637 12.46 10.93 6.04
N ALA A 638 13.26 10.66 7.07
CA ALA A 638 12.89 9.78 8.18
C ALA A 638 11.79 10.35 9.11
N PHE A 639 11.42 11.63 8.95
CA PHE A 639 10.43 12.30 9.79
C PHE A 639 8.99 12.10 9.32
N GLY A 640 8.78 11.21 8.35
CA GLY A 640 7.45 10.90 7.81
C GLY A 640 7.13 11.65 6.53
N TYR A 641 5.83 11.92 6.31
CA TYR A 641 5.35 12.52 5.07
C TYR A 641 4.09 13.34 5.27
N VAL A 642 3.85 14.26 4.33
CA VAL A 642 2.64 15.06 4.22
C VAL A 642 1.87 14.61 2.98
N ASP A 643 0.63 14.15 3.15
CA ASP A 643 -0.33 13.96 2.06
C ASP A 643 -1.10 15.26 1.85
N VAL A 644 -1.08 15.77 0.63
CA VAL A 644 -1.77 17.00 0.24
C VAL A 644 -2.75 16.68 -0.89
N MET A 645 -3.98 17.10 -0.75
CA MET A 645 -4.99 17.09 -1.81
C MET A 645 -5.71 18.43 -1.83
N ALA A 646 -5.90 18.99 -3.01
CA ALA A 646 -6.68 20.19 -3.23
C ALA A 646 -7.61 19.99 -4.42
N LYS A 647 -8.83 20.52 -4.33
CA LYS A 647 -9.81 20.50 -5.42
C LYS A 647 -10.52 21.84 -5.50
N VAL A 648 -10.80 22.27 -6.72
CA VAL A 648 -11.62 23.44 -7.02
C VAL A 648 -12.67 23.08 -8.04
N GLY A 649 -13.85 23.69 -7.94
CA GLY A 649 -14.92 23.44 -8.90
C GLY A 649 -15.84 24.63 -9.07
N HIS A 650 -16.47 24.68 -10.25
CA HIS A 650 -17.45 25.69 -10.61
C HIS A 650 -18.58 25.12 -11.44
N VAL A 651 -19.82 25.47 -11.09
CA VAL A 651 -21.04 25.20 -11.86
C VAL A 651 -21.45 26.46 -12.64
N TRP A 652 -21.27 26.43 -13.95
CA TRP A 652 -21.49 27.58 -14.83
C TRP A 652 -22.96 27.87 -15.11
N SER A 653 -23.83 26.86 -14.94
CA SER A 653 -25.26 26.91 -15.23
C SER A 653 -26.13 27.26 -14.03
N LYS A 654 -27.38 27.57 -14.27
CA LYS A 654 -28.43 27.53 -13.24
C LYS A 654 -28.82 26.08 -13.02
N SER A 655 -28.68 25.57 -11.83
CA SER A 655 -28.85 24.15 -11.48
C SER A 655 -29.49 23.98 -10.11
N ALA A 656 -30.30 22.93 -9.93
CA ALA A 656 -30.87 22.58 -8.64
C ALA A 656 -29.83 21.91 -7.72
N PHE A 657 -30.09 21.91 -6.40
CA PHE A 657 -29.15 21.49 -5.38
C PHE A 657 -28.56 20.07 -5.55
N PRO A 658 -29.27 19.05 -6.09
CA PRO A 658 -28.66 17.73 -6.21
C PRO A 658 -27.43 17.69 -7.13
N ASP A 659 -27.33 18.64 -8.06
CA ASP A 659 -26.23 18.75 -9.03
C ASP A 659 -25.25 19.89 -8.72
N LEU A 660 -25.44 20.63 -7.59
CA LEU A 660 -24.49 21.60 -7.07
C LEU A 660 -23.35 20.89 -6.29
N SER A 661 -22.39 21.65 -5.83
CA SER A 661 -21.26 21.14 -5.07
C SER A 661 -21.51 21.22 -3.58
N TYR A 662 -21.12 20.19 -2.84
CA TYR A 662 -21.18 20.13 -1.39
C TYR A 662 -20.01 19.32 -0.84
N PRO A 663 -19.52 19.66 0.37
CA PRO A 663 -18.42 18.92 1.00
C PRO A 663 -18.87 17.50 1.36
N ASN A 664 -17.94 16.57 1.27
CA ASN A 664 -18.22 15.16 1.57
C ASN A 664 -18.29 14.90 3.08
N ALA A 665 -19.48 14.66 3.62
CA ALA A 665 -19.71 14.39 5.03
C ALA A 665 -19.43 12.92 5.36
N ASN A 666 -18.68 12.67 6.44
CA ASN A 666 -18.44 11.33 6.97
C ASN A 666 -19.24 11.12 8.26
N LEU A 667 -20.33 10.37 8.18
CA LEU A 667 -21.13 10.02 9.34
C LEU A 667 -20.63 8.78 10.08
N SER A 668 -19.72 7.99 9.51
CA SER A 668 -19.18 6.81 10.17
C SER A 668 -18.13 7.17 11.23
N TYR A 669 -17.95 6.29 12.21
CA TYR A 669 -16.82 6.38 13.15
C TYR A 669 -15.49 6.01 12.52
N THR A 670 -15.50 5.48 11.29
CA THR A 670 -14.30 5.10 10.55
C THR A 670 -13.67 6.31 9.86
N ILE A 671 -12.35 6.44 9.92
CA ILE A 671 -11.60 7.48 9.20
C ILE A 671 -11.75 7.24 7.70
N GLN A 672 -12.30 8.21 6.98
CA GLN A 672 -12.39 8.21 5.52
C GLN A 672 -11.51 9.31 4.94
N ARG A 673 -10.85 9.01 3.83
CA ARG A 673 -10.09 10.01 3.07
C ARG A 673 -11.06 10.96 2.38
N GLU A 674 -10.62 12.19 2.12
CA GLU A 674 -11.37 13.20 1.37
C GLU A 674 -12.81 13.38 1.90
N SER A 675 -12.93 13.49 3.21
CA SER A 675 -14.22 13.72 3.88
C SER A 675 -14.06 14.55 5.14
N PHE A 676 -15.15 15.18 5.57
CA PHE A 676 -15.24 15.96 6.79
C PHE A 676 -15.95 15.14 7.87
N SER A 677 -15.33 15.04 9.04
CA SER A 677 -15.77 14.12 10.09
C SER A 677 -16.89 14.66 10.96
N LEU A 678 -17.03 15.98 11.06
CA LEU A 678 -18.02 16.64 11.92
C LEU A 678 -19.11 17.39 11.15
N LEU A 679 -19.03 17.33 9.82
CA LEU A 679 -20.00 17.95 8.94
C LEU A 679 -21.24 17.07 8.78
N ASN A 680 -22.42 17.72 8.71
CA ASN A 680 -23.65 17.03 8.34
C ASN A 680 -23.85 17.03 6.81
N PRO A 681 -24.54 16.03 6.24
CA PRO A 681 -24.84 16.01 4.83
C PRO A 681 -25.61 17.26 4.39
N LEU A 682 -25.22 17.85 3.26
CA LEU A 682 -25.80 19.09 2.70
C LEU A 682 -25.80 20.32 3.64
N GLU A 683 -24.93 20.36 4.64
CA GLU A 683 -24.82 21.51 5.53
C GLU A 683 -24.36 22.78 4.78
N PHE A 684 -23.53 22.62 3.76
CA PHE A 684 -23.10 23.66 2.84
C PHE A 684 -23.37 23.23 1.39
N ILE A 685 -23.84 24.18 0.59
CA ILE A 685 -24.08 23.99 -0.86
C ILE A 685 -23.48 25.18 -1.59
N ALA A 686 -22.79 24.94 -2.70
CA ALA A 686 -22.15 25.98 -3.50
C ALA A 686 -22.17 25.67 -4.99
N ASP A 687 -22.07 26.69 -5.82
CA ASP A 687 -21.79 26.57 -7.24
C ASP A 687 -20.30 26.84 -7.57
N THR A 688 -19.57 27.47 -6.65
CA THR A 688 -18.13 27.67 -6.73
C THR A 688 -17.53 27.24 -5.43
N TYR A 689 -16.50 26.36 -5.46
CA TYR A 689 -15.87 25.88 -4.23
C TYR A 689 -14.39 25.58 -4.39
N GLY A 690 -13.73 25.58 -3.24
CA GLY A 690 -12.39 25.01 -3.06
C GLY A 690 -12.36 24.14 -1.82
N GLU A 691 -11.65 23.03 -1.90
CA GLU A 691 -11.45 22.14 -0.76
C GLU A 691 -10.00 21.70 -0.68
N TRP A 692 -9.51 21.45 0.54
CA TRP A 692 -8.17 20.93 0.75
C TRP A 692 -8.13 19.96 1.92
N TYR A 693 -7.20 19.02 1.82
CA TYR A 693 -6.88 18.03 2.84
C TYR A 693 -5.37 17.93 2.95
N VAL A 694 -4.84 18.27 4.13
CA VAL A 694 -3.42 18.17 4.44
C VAL A 694 -3.28 17.26 5.64
N THR A 695 -2.50 16.18 5.52
CA THR A 695 -2.30 15.23 6.61
C THR A 695 -0.82 14.95 6.76
N TYR A 696 -0.24 15.37 7.87
CA TYR A 696 1.12 15.01 8.27
C TYR A 696 1.08 13.73 9.11
N ARG A 697 1.87 12.76 8.72
CA ARG A 697 2.11 11.52 9.46
C ARG A 697 3.56 11.45 9.85
N ALA A 698 3.81 11.68 11.14
CA ALA A 698 5.16 11.60 11.70
C ALA A 698 5.51 10.16 12.06
N ASN A 699 6.80 9.86 12.00
CA ASN A 699 7.34 8.56 12.38
C ASN A 699 7.86 8.59 13.83
N GLY A 700 7.03 9.01 14.78
CA GLY A 700 7.41 9.13 16.19
C GLY A 700 8.31 10.34 16.48
N LEU A 701 8.14 11.44 15.75
CA LEU A 701 9.02 12.62 15.84
C LEU A 701 9.15 13.18 17.26
N LEU A 702 8.06 13.25 18.00
CA LEU A 702 8.01 13.74 19.39
C LEU A 702 7.94 12.58 20.38
N LEU A 703 7.07 11.58 20.15
CA LEU A 703 6.77 10.53 21.10
C LEU A 703 7.94 9.57 21.33
N ASP A 704 8.78 9.32 20.32
CA ASP A 704 9.99 8.50 20.45
C ASP A 704 11.10 9.19 21.27
N ARG A 705 10.93 10.45 21.64
CA ARG A 705 11.85 11.17 22.55
C ARG A 705 11.50 10.96 24.03
N ILE A 706 10.28 10.50 24.31
CA ILE A 706 9.80 10.28 25.67
C ILE A 706 10.09 8.83 26.08
N PRO A 707 10.93 8.56 27.11
CA PRO A 707 11.48 7.24 27.41
C PRO A 707 10.47 6.11 27.59
N LEU A 708 9.32 6.38 28.22
CA LEU A 708 8.26 5.36 28.40
C LEU A 708 7.40 5.20 27.16
N ILE A 709 7.05 6.30 26.49
CA ILE A 709 6.15 6.31 25.34
C ILE A 709 6.79 5.67 24.10
N LYS A 710 8.11 5.85 23.90
CA LYS A 710 8.82 5.24 22.78
C LYS A 710 8.70 3.70 22.71
N LYS A 711 8.48 3.03 23.86
CA LYS A 711 8.27 1.58 23.90
C LYS A 711 6.94 1.16 23.25
N LEU A 712 5.97 2.06 23.19
CA LEU A 712 4.68 1.83 22.57
C LEU A 712 4.71 2.01 21.04
N LYS A 713 5.81 2.54 20.48
CA LYS A 713 6.01 2.81 19.04
C LYS A 713 4.86 3.62 18.43
N LEU A 714 4.25 4.53 19.19
CA LEU A 714 3.17 5.39 18.71
C LEU A 714 3.70 6.41 17.69
N ARG A 715 2.85 6.76 16.72
CA ARG A 715 3.18 7.74 15.68
C ARG A 715 2.12 8.83 15.68
N GLU A 716 2.59 10.07 15.56
CA GLU A 716 1.71 11.23 15.56
C GLU A 716 1.08 11.42 14.18
N VAL A 717 -0.18 11.81 14.18
CA VAL A 717 -0.90 12.23 12.99
C VAL A 717 -1.55 13.58 13.26
N VAL A 718 -1.33 14.53 12.36
CA VAL A 718 -1.95 15.83 12.39
C VAL A 718 -2.59 16.08 11.03
N GLY A 719 -3.86 16.44 11.02
CA GLY A 719 -4.60 16.75 9.80
C GLY A 719 -5.23 18.13 9.86
N PHE A 720 -5.24 18.81 8.73
CA PHE A 720 -5.96 20.06 8.53
C PHE A 720 -6.74 19.96 7.23
N ARG A 721 -8.05 20.21 7.32
CA ARG A 721 -8.93 20.13 6.15
C ARG A 721 -9.88 21.31 6.15
N GLY A 722 -10.25 21.76 4.97
CA GLY A 722 -11.17 22.86 4.82
C GLY A 722 -11.93 22.84 3.50
N TRP A 723 -13.05 23.53 3.52
CA TRP A 723 -13.92 23.74 2.38
C TRP A 723 -14.45 25.16 2.39
N ILE A 724 -14.36 25.84 1.25
CA ILE A 724 -14.94 27.17 1.05
C ILE A 724 -15.85 27.13 -0.17
N GLY A 725 -17.02 27.71 -0.05
CA GLY A 725 -17.96 27.72 -1.15
C GLY A 725 -18.75 29.04 -1.24
N ARG A 726 -19.25 29.32 -2.43
CA ARG A 726 -20.15 30.43 -2.71
C ARG A 726 -21.33 29.92 -3.50
N LEU A 727 -22.53 30.22 -3.02
CA LEU A 727 -23.76 29.94 -3.76
C LEU A 727 -24.32 31.26 -4.34
N SER A 728 -24.31 31.34 -5.67
CA SER A 728 -24.84 32.51 -6.38
C SER A 728 -26.36 32.63 -6.26
N ARG A 729 -26.89 33.84 -6.34
CA ARG A 729 -28.34 34.10 -6.30
C ARG A 729 -29.16 33.31 -7.31
N ARG A 730 -28.60 33.05 -8.49
CA ARG A 730 -29.29 32.30 -9.56
C ARG A 730 -29.60 30.84 -9.17
N ASN A 731 -28.82 30.23 -8.23
CA ASN A 731 -28.97 28.87 -7.75
C ASN A 731 -29.67 28.77 -6.40
N ARG A 732 -30.14 29.89 -5.83
CA ARG A 732 -30.92 29.91 -4.61
C ARG A 732 -32.41 29.82 -4.93
N PRO A 733 -33.10 28.75 -4.47
CA PRO A 733 -34.53 28.66 -4.64
C PRO A 733 -35.25 29.67 -3.72
N GLN A 734 -36.31 30.27 -4.23
CA GLN A 734 -37.20 31.13 -3.45
C GLN A 734 -38.60 30.52 -3.44
N ALA A 735 -39.11 30.19 -2.24
CA ALA A 735 -40.45 29.62 -2.10
C ALA A 735 -41.51 30.58 -2.66
N GLY A 736 -42.56 30.03 -3.27
CA GLY A 736 -43.64 30.78 -3.89
C GLY A 736 -43.35 31.31 -5.29
N THR A 737 -42.19 30.95 -5.89
CA THR A 737 -41.86 31.34 -7.27
C THR A 737 -42.11 30.17 -8.26
N ALA A 738 -42.53 30.50 -9.50
CA ALA A 738 -42.79 29.52 -10.56
C ALA A 738 -41.51 29.07 -11.28
N ASP A 739 -40.39 28.88 -10.57
CA ASP A 739 -39.11 28.48 -11.15
C ASP A 739 -38.97 26.96 -11.22
N GLY A 740 -39.38 26.38 -12.32
CA GLY A 740 -39.25 24.91 -12.54
C GLY A 740 -37.81 24.37 -12.71
N SER A 741 -36.80 25.25 -12.73
CA SER A 741 -35.38 24.86 -12.87
C SER A 741 -34.66 24.69 -11.53
N LEU A 742 -35.30 24.96 -10.41
CA LEU A 742 -34.74 24.83 -9.07
C LEU A 742 -35.60 23.89 -8.22
N LEU A 743 -34.99 23.42 -7.13
CA LEU A 743 -35.64 22.65 -6.07
C LEU A 743 -35.37 23.35 -4.73
N LEU A 744 -36.37 23.37 -3.85
CA LEU A 744 -36.17 23.81 -2.45
C LEU A 744 -35.14 22.90 -1.79
N PHE A 745 -34.35 23.46 -0.89
CA PHE A 745 -33.44 22.68 -0.10
C PHE A 745 -34.24 21.73 0.80
N PRO A 746 -33.77 20.48 0.99
CA PRO A 746 -34.51 19.49 1.75
C PRO A 746 -34.61 19.89 3.23
N GLU A 747 -35.73 19.60 3.85
CA GLU A 747 -35.91 19.74 5.29
C GLU A 747 -34.98 18.80 6.03
N GLY A 748 -34.36 19.29 7.12
CA GLY A 748 -33.34 18.54 7.86
C GLY A 748 -31.91 18.62 7.29
N GLY A 749 -31.71 19.26 6.12
CA GLY A 749 -30.40 19.74 5.68
C GLY A 749 -30.20 21.17 6.22
N ALA A 750 -29.26 21.33 7.13
CA ALA A 750 -28.90 22.68 7.59
C ALA A 750 -28.04 23.33 6.50
N VAL A 751 -28.65 24.13 5.66
CA VAL A 751 -27.91 24.93 4.68
C VAL A 751 -27.43 26.21 5.34
N ALA A 752 -26.13 26.25 5.67
CA ALA A 752 -25.49 27.45 6.18
C ALA A 752 -24.88 28.26 5.04
N ASP A 753 -25.01 29.59 5.13
CA ASP A 753 -24.33 30.51 4.23
C ASP A 753 -22.88 30.73 4.63
N MET A 754 -21.98 30.59 3.66
CA MET A 754 -20.56 30.89 3.84
C MET A 754 -20.30 32.36 3.44
N HIS A 755 -20.09 33.24 4.42
CA HIS A 755 -19.78 34.65 4.19
C HIS A 755 -18.29 34.92 3.95
N GLY A 756 -17.65 34.07 3.08
CA GLY A 756 -16.22 34.17 2.81
C GLY A 756 -15.32 33.47 3.81
N THR A 757 -15.86 32.92 4.89
CA THR A 757 -15.12 32.14 5.89
C THR A 757 -15.14 30.65 5.49
N PRO A 758 -14.01 29.95 5.38
CA PRO A 758 -14.01 28.52 5.09
C PRO A 758 -14.50 27.69 6.28
N TYR A 759 -15.18 26.59 6.01
CA TYR A 759 -15.35 25.52 6.98
C TYR A 759 -14.02 24.83 7.21
N MET A 760 -13.61 24.60 8.45
CA MET A 760 -12.32 24.03 8.79
C MET A 760 -12.43 23.02 9.93
N GLU A 761 -11.70 21.89 9.76
CA GLU A 761 -11.45 20.90 10.80
C GLU A 761 -9.94 20.71 10.99
N ILE A 762 -9.52 20.58 12.26
CA ILE A 762 -8.18 20.09 12.61
C ILE A 762 -8.32 18.73 13.26
N THR A 763 -7.37 17.85 12.96
CA THR A 763 -7.30 16.52 13.57
C THR A 763 -5.96 16.34 14.25
N GLY A 764 -5.96 15.73 15.42
CA GLY A 764 -4.79 15.25 16.12
C GLY A 764 -5.02 13.81 16.52
N GLY A 765 -4.07 12.95 16.24
CA GLY A 765 -4.28 11.53 16.50
C GLY A 765 -2.99 10.75 16.71
N LEU A 766 -3.21 9.53 17.15
CA LEU A 766 -2.17 8.52 17.33
C LEU A 766 -2.41 7.37 16.37
N ASP A 767 -1.40 7.08 15.62
CA ASP A 767 -1.30 5.87 14.81
C ASP A 767 -0.47 4.82 15.54
N ASN A 768 -0.60 3.58 15.09
CA ASN A 768 0.17 2.49 15.64
C ASN A 768 -0.21 2.02 17.06
N ILE A 769 -1.39 2.35 17.53
CA ILE A 769 -1.91 1.82 18.79
C ILE A 769 -2.08 0.31 18.64
N PHE A 770 -1.42 -0.47 19.49
CA PHE A 770 -1.33 -1.94 19.37
C PHE A 770 -0.86 -2.44 17.98
N ARG A 771 -0.04 -1.64 17.27
CA ARG A 771 0.53 -1.90 15.93
C ARG A 771 -0.48 -1.87 14.76
N ILE A 772 -1.77 -1.63 15.00
CA ILE A 772 -2.83 -1.81 13.99
C ILE A 772 -3.94 -0.77 14.03
N LEU A 773 -4.07 -0.01 15.11
CA LEU A 773 -5.17 0.92 15.30
C LEU A 773 -4.68 2.37 15.22
N ARG A 774 -5.44 3.17 14.51
CA ARG A 774 -5.32 4.63 14.45
C ARG A 774 -6.54 5.26 15.07
N VAL A 775 -6.34 6.23 15.97
CA VAL A 775 -7.40 7.00 16.60
C VAL A 775 -7.11 8.48 16.40
N GLU A 776 -8.10 9.22 15.94
CA GLU A 776 -8.02 10.66 15.73
C GLU A 776 -9.12 11.39 16.51
N CYS A 777 -8.73 12.42 17.18
CA CYS A 777 -9.62 13.47 17.69
C CYS A 777 -9.77 14.57 16.64
N VAL A 778 -10.99 14.98 16.38
CA VAL A 778 -11.32 15.97 15.35
C VAL A 778 -12.02 17.15 16.03
N TRP A 779 -11.58 18.34 15.71
CA TRP A 779 -12.18 19.60 16.21
C TRP A 779 -12.66 20.44 15.03
N ARG A 780 -13.88 20.92 15.15
CA ARG A 780 -14.49 21.89 14.25
C ARG A 780 -14.05 23.29 14.64
N LEU A 781 -13.40 24.02 13.73
CA LEU A 781 -12.82 25.34 14.03
C LEU A 781 -13.79 26.49 13.74
N THR A 782 -14.58 26.35 12.68
CA THR A 782 -15.49 27.39 12.19
C THR A 782 -16.94 26.88 12.16
N TYR A 783 -17.92 27.79 12.05
CA TYR A 783 -19.37 27.46 12.00
C TYR A 783 -19.82 26.60 13.19
N ARG A 784 -19.33 26.88 14.37
CA ARG A 784 -19.57 26.12 15.61
C ARG A 784 -20.98 26.25 16.15
N ASP A 785 -21.74 27.22 15.67
CA ASP A 785 -23.08 27.58 16.14
C ASP A 785 -24.20 27.18 15.18
N VAL A 786 -23.84 26.43 14.10
CA VAL A 786 -24.85 25.86 13.20
C VAL A 786 -25.65 24.80 13.97
N PRO A 787 -27.00 24.85 13.92
CA PRO A 787 -27.84 23.87 14.62
C PRO A 787 -27.45 22.43 14.30
N ALA A 788 -27.48 21.55 15.31
CA ALA A 788 -27.10 20.14 15.21
C ALA A 788 -25.65 19.87 14.77
N SER A 789 -24.77 20.91 14.81
CA SER A 789 -23.36 20.72 14.49
C SER A 789 -22.57 20.10 15.64
N GLU A 790 -21.75 19.13 15.34
CA GLU A 790 -20.76 18.57 16.28
C GLU A 790 -19.52 19.47 16.30
N ARG A 791 -19.00 19.77 17.49
CA ARG A 791 -17.78 20.58 17.68
C ARG A 791 -16.54 19.73 17.86
N PHE A 792 -16.72 18.49 18.31
CA PHE A 792 -15.68 17.53 18.59
C PHE A 792 -16.16 16.11 18.28
N GLY A 793 -15.24 15.25 17.84
CA GLY A 793 -15.53 13.84 17.62
C GLY A 793 -14.27 13.00 17.60
N VAL A 794 -14.44 11.70 17.81
CA VAL A 794 -13.36 10.71 17.74
C VAL A 794 -13.62 9.77 16.58
N ARG A 795 -12.58 9.50 15.82
CA ARG A 795 -12.59 8.56 14.67
C ARG A 795 -11.50 7.52 14.82
N ALA A 796 -11.75 6.34 14.35
CA ALA A 796 -10.79 5.24 14.40
C ALA A 796 -10.70 4.52 13.04
N ALA A 797 -9.57 3.92 12.76
CA ALA A 797 -9.38 3.06 11.60
C ALA A 797 -8.38 1.97 11.91
N LEU A 798 -8.52 0.84 11.24
CA LEU A 798 -7.45 -0.15 11.18
C LEU A 798 -6.42 0.33 10.15
N HIS A 799 -5.19 0.46 10.60
CA HIS A 799 -4.10 0.98 9.78
C HIS A 799 -2.85 0.10 9.97
N PHE A 800 -2.55 -0.71 8.97
CA PHE A 800 -1.39 -1.60 8.96
C PHE A 800 -0.23 -0.90 8.27
N THR A 801 0.85 -0.65 9.00
CA THR A 801 2.11 -0.07 8.48
C THR A 801 3.29 -0.79 9.11
N PHE A 802 4.41 -0.84 8.36
CA PHE A 802 5.70 -1.26 8.91
C PHE A 802 6.26 -0.23 9.87
#